data_e2396eaef6f5ffc07ea120f6e066791a
#
_entry.id   e2396eaef6f5ffc07ea120f6e066791a
#
_cell.length_a   1.000
_cell.length_b   1.000
_cell.length_c   1.000
_cell.angle_alpha   90.00
_cell.angle_beta   90.00
_cell.angle_gamma   90.00
#
_symmetry.space_group_name_H-M   'P 1'
#
loop_
_entity.id
_entity.type
_entity.pdbx_description
1 polymer ?
#
loop_
_entity_poly.entity_id
_entity_poly.type
_entity_poly.pdbx_seq_one_letter_code
_entity_poly.pdbx_strand_id
1 'polypeptide(L)'
;MPLRTRRLWWVVVVALLPILAVELFVPAREQSQTPDEANHLLGGVRSWKYGDFGSNPEHPPFAKLVAALPVLDVPAPPAIQYTQYFKSENFSKGAEFLYTHDADDMLWRSRAAVSVFTFALALLVLAAGSEIFGPGTGLVALLIFVFEPNLLAHGAMVTTDMAAACCFFAAVYAYYRWRRHPTVWRIIVCGIAAGLALGAKHSGLFLIPVLLVLALIDLFASSSVSEGRSGWRRNALHTVLSLTVAGIVAYVILWAFYGFRYQARPENLVMVPTLGEFSLSSNSPLVEAVIPRLAAWHLLPEAYLFGLVDIADSAKRDPMFLLGTDYATGHWFYFPVAFLVKSTLGFLALLLAAPFLKDLWKAGKWRATLYLLLPALMYFGVSLASTMNIGIRHILPVYPFFVVIAAAAAVALARRRSWGSYVVGALLLFHAASSAHVFPNYLTYANEAWGGPTNTYRLLTDSNADWGQGLRAAKSYLDEHGIKDCWFAHYGWNTNPAYYNVPCKPLPEAIAHMFGGALPPVPARIEGTVLISGSEADGDYWGPGDLNPYEQFLHRRPDDLIANGILVFHGQFDVPLLSALAHSGQARQFAGLQKWNRALTEAHIALSLAPRSAEAHAVFGNILLAMGRTEDARLSFQDALSLAQTDHPQFQMIRVLKIPPIFSSLSGKEMR
;
A
#
# COMPACT_ATOMS: atom_id res chain seq x y z
N MET A 1 1.28 -24.07 -34.51
CA MET A 1 2.23 -24.69 -33.60
C MET A 1 2.17 -26.21 -33.80
N PRO A 2 3.29 -26.92 -34.08
CA PRO A 2 3.32 -28.37 -34.18
C PRO A 2 2.82 -29.04 -32.90
N LEU A 3 2.18 -30.21 -32.98
CA LEU A 3 1.56 -30.91 -31.84
C LEU A 3 2.56 -31.15 -30.69
N ARG A 4 3.80 -31.49 -30.97
CA ARG A 4 4.86 -31.71 -29.99
C ARG A 4 5.21 -30.42 -29.22
N THR A 5 5.30 -29.29 -29.93
CA THR A 5 5.58 -27.97 -29.34
C THR A 5 4.39 -27.46 -28.53
N ARG A 6 3.15 -27.76 -28.93
CA ARG A 6 1.93 -27.44 -28.20
C ARG A 6 1.84 -28.25 -26.89
N ARG A 7 2.23 -29.54 -26.89
CA ARG A 7 2.28 -30.35 -25.66
C ARG A 7 3.31 -29.79 -24.68
N LEU A 8 4.52 -29.49 -25.14
CA LEU A 8 5.57 -28.93 -24.28
C LEU A 8 5.14 -27.58 -23.70
N TRP A 9 4.47 -26.74 -24.46
CA TRP A 9 3.92 -25.45 -24.01
C TRP A 9 2.97 -25.65 -22.82
N TRP A 10 2.01 -26.57 -22.92
CA TRP A 10 1.10 -26.88 -21.83
C TRP A 10 1.79 -27.51 -20.63
N VAL A 11 2.78 -28.33 -20.82
CA VAL A 11 3.57 -28.90 -19.71
C VAL A 11 4.24 -27.80 -18.90
N VAL A 12 4.83 -26.81 -19.57
CA VAL A 12 5.47 -25.66 -18.86
C VAL A 12 4.42 -24.81 -18.12
N VAL A 13 3.28 -24.53 -18.72
CA VAL A 13 2.21 -23.78 -18.04
C VAL A 13 1.70 -24.53 -16.80
N VAL A 14 1.43 -25.84 -16.94
CA VAL A 14 0.97 -26.71 -15.84
C VAL A 14 2.03 -26.84 -14.75
N ALA A 15 3.31 -26.76 -15.07
CA ALA A 15 4.40 -26.79 -14.07
C ALA A 15 4.55 -25.43 -13.33
N LEU A 16 4.39 -24.31 -14.03
CA LEU A 16 4.57 -22.98 -13.42
C LEU A 16 3.42 -22.59 -12.48
N LEU A 17 2.18 -23.00 -12.74
CA LEU A 17 1.04 -22.64 -11.88
C LEU A 17 1.11 -23.24 -10.47
N PRO A 18 1.49 -24.52 -10.26
CA PRO A 18 1.76 -25.06 -8.92
C PRO A 18 2.92 -24.36 -8.20
N ILE A 19 3.97 -23.96 -8.94
CA ILE A 19 5.06 -23.16 -8.35
C ILE A 19 4.48 -21.84 -7.83
N LEU A 20 3.71 -21.11 -8.64
CA LEU A 20 3.02 -19.89 -8.21
C LEU A 20 2.14 -20.14 -6.97
N ALA A 21 1.46 -21.29 -6.90
CA ALA A 21 0.64 -21.64 -5.74
C ALA A 21 1.48 -21.80 -4.47
N VAL A 22 2.65 -22.47 -4.56
CA VAL A 22 3.58 -22.61 -3.43
C VAL A 22 4.11 -21.24 -3.00
N GLU A 23 4.56 -20.42 -3.96
CA GLU A 23 5.11 -19.09 -3.73
C GLU A 23 4.09 -18.11 -3.09
N LEU A 24 2.80 -18.34 -3.29
CA LEU A 24 1.73 -17.54 -2.68
C LEU A 24 1.23 -18.10 -1.36
N PHE A 25 1.00 -19.41 -1.29
CA PHE A 25 0.28 -20.01 -0.16
C PHE A 25 1.17 -20.31 1.03
N VAL A 26 2.47 -20.57 0.83
CA VAL A 26 3.40 -20.75 1.96
C VAL A 26 3.57 -19.44 2.72
N PRO A 27 3.93 -18.29 2.09
CA PRO A 27 3.97 -17.00 2.79
C PRO A 27 2.63 -16.61 3.41
N ALA A 28 1.51 -16.83 2.68
CA ALA A 28 0.17 -16.51 3.18
C ALA A 28 -0.19 -17.25 4.47
N ARG A 29 0.37 -18.44 4.71
CA ARG A 29 0.16 -19.24 5.91
C ARG A 29 1.15 -18.95 7.03
N GLU A 30 2.38 -18.60 6.70
CA GLU A 30 3.45 -18.39 7.67
C GLU A 30 3.48 -16.96 8.25
N GLN A 31 2.97 -15.98 7.49
CA GLN A 31 2.99 -14.60 7.90
C GLN A 31 1.80 -14.21 8.77
N SER A 32 2.05 -13.41 9.82
CA SER A 32 1.01 -12.75 10.61
C SER A 32 0.24 -11.70 9.80
N GLN A 33 -0.76 -11.08 10.42
CA GLN A 33 -1.55 -9.99 9.83
C GLN A 33 -0.66 -8.80 9.46
N THR A 34 -0.98 -8.16 8.31
CA THR A 34 -0.55 -6.78 8.01
C THR A 34 -1.64 -5.78 8.44
N PRO A 35 -1.34 -4.49 8.68
CA PRO A 35 -2.30 -3.53 9.22
C PRO A 35 -3.61 -3.42 8.44
N ASP A 36 -3.57 -3.47 7.11
CA ASP A 36 -4.77 -3.28 6.28
C ASP A 36 -5.72 -4.48 6.27
N GLU A 37 -5.24 -5.70 6.51
CA GLU A 37 -5.99 -6.92 6.24
C GLU A 37 -7.24 -7.08 7.11
N ALA A 38 -7.14 -6.83 8.43
CA ALA A 38 -8.27 -6.95 9.35
C ALA A 38 -9.38 -5.96 9.01
N ASN A 39 -9.00 -4.73 8.65
CA ASN A 39 -9.92 -3.67 8.27
C ASN A 39 -10.66 -3.99 6.96
N HIS A 40 -9.93 -4.47 5.94
CA HIS A 40 -10.54 -4.91 4.68
C HIS A 40 -11.48 -6.10 4.88
N LEU A 41 -11.08 -7.05 5.73
CA LEU A 41 -11.86 -8.25 5.99
C LEU A 41 -13.18 -7.91 6.69
N LEU A 42 -13.14 -7.14 7.79
CA LEU A 42 -14.35 -6.68 8.48
C LEU A 42 -15.23 -5.85 7.55
N GLY A 43 -14.63 -4.94 6.76
CA GLY A 43 -15.35 -4.13 5.78
C GLY A 43 -16.08 -4.97 4.74
N GLY A 44 -15.45 -6.05 4.25
CA GLY A 44 -16.07 -7.01 3.34
C GLY A 44 -17.23 -7.80 3.98
N VAL A 45 -17.01 -8.33 5.19
CA VAL A 45 -18.04 -9.08 5.93
C VAL A 45 -19.25 -8.19 6.24
N ARG A 46 -19.04 -6.95 6.70
CA ARG A 46 -20.14 -6.00 6.98
C ARG A 46 -20.87 -5.57 5.71
N SER A 47 -20.15 -5.40 4.59
CA SER A 47 -20.79 -5.12 3.30
C SER A 47 -21.74 -6.24 2.88
N TRP A 48 -21.32 -7.51 3.03
CA TRP A 48 -22.16 -8.66 2.72
C TRP A 48 -23.34 -8.83 3.67
N LYS A 49 -23.09 -8.79 4.99
CA LYS A 49 -24.11 -9.13 6.00
C LYS A 49 -25.10 -8.00 6.26
N TYR A 50 -24.62 -6.75 6.24
CA TYR A 50 -25.41 -5.61 6.69
C TYR A 50 -25.54 -4.51 5.63
N GLY A 51 -24.89 -4.66 4.47
CA GLY A 51 -24.81 -3.60 3.47
C GLY A 51 -24.09 -2.35 3.99
N ASP A 52 -23.20 -2.48 4.97
CA ASP A 52 -22.44 -1.38 5.55
C ASP A 52 -21.14 -1.14 4.77
N PHE A 53 -21.22 -0.34 3.72
CA PHE A 53 -20.06 0.07 2.90
C PHE A 53 -19.25 1.19 3.55
N GLY A 54 -19.82 1.88 4.56
CA GLY A 54 -19.15 2.89 5.37
C GLY A 54 -18.23 2.29 6.43
N SER A 55 -18.25 0.96 6.64
CA SER A 55 -17.32 0.29 7.53
C SER A 55 -15.85 0.43 7.09
N ASN A 56 -15.57 0.45 5.80
CA ASN A 56 -14.26 0.77 5.23
C ASN A 56 -14.45 1.45 3.87
N PRO A 57 -14.74 2.76 3.83
CA PRO A 57 -14.96 3.50 2.59
C PRO A 57 -13.66 3.89 1.88
N GLU A 58 -12.50 3.77 2.53
CA GLU A 58 -11.16 4.13 2.03
C GLU A 58 -10.88 3.49 0.66
N HIS A 59 -11.35 2.27 0.46
CA HIS A 59 -11.25 1.57 -0.82
C HIS A 59 -12.61 1.05 -1.28
N PRO A 60 -12.86 0.95 -2.61
CA PRO A 60 -14.05 0.30 -3.15
C PRO A 60 -14.16 -1.17 -2.71
N PRO A 61 -15.37 -1.78 -2.72
CA PRO A 61 -15.61 -3.02 -2.00
C PRO A 61 -15.20 -4.30 -2.72
N PHE A 62 -14.89 -4.32 -4.04
CA PHE A 62 -14.77 -5.55 -4.81
C PHE A 62 -13.76 -6.56 -4.20
N ALA A 63 -12.53 -6.14 -3.93
CA ALA A 63 -11.51 -7.03 -3.34
C ALA A 63 -11.92 -7.51 -1.94
N LYS A 64 -12.52 -6.62 -1.14
CA LYS A 64 -13.01 -6.91 0.21
C LYS A 64 -14.16 -7.91 0.20
N LEU A 65 -15.07 -7.78 -0.75
CA LEU A 65 -16.18 -8.72 -0.93
C LEU A 65 -15.66 -10.13 -1.27
N VAL A 66 -14.63 -10.24 -2.13
CA VAL A 66 -13.99 -11.53 -2.43
C VAL A 66 -13.29 -12.11 -1.21
N ALA A 67 -12.53 -11.28 -0.48
CA ALA A 67 -11.81 -11.68 0.73
C ALA A 67 -12.74 -12.22 1.82
N ALA A 68 -13.92 -11.63 1.95
CA ALA A 68 -14.88 -11.97 2.99
C ALA A 68 -15.70 -13.25 2.71
N LEU A 69 -15.83 -13.66 1.45
CA LEU A 69 -16.67 -14.81 1.06
C LEU A 69 -16.43 -16.07 1.89
N PRO A 70 -15.18 -16.54 2.09
CA PRO A 70 -14.92 -17.78 2.81
C PRO A 70 -15.07 -17.66 4.35
N VAL A 71 -15.29 -16.48 4.90
CA VAL A 71 -15.41 -16.20 6.34
C VAL A 71 -16.78 -15.60 6.72
N LEU A 72 -17.77 -15.71 5.85
CA LEU A 72 -19.14 -15.25 6.14
C LEU A 72 -19.84 -16.09 7.22
N ASP A 73 -19.33 -17.28 7.52
CA ASP A 73 -19.77 -18.14 8.63
C ASP A 73 -19.36 -17.57 10.00
N VAL A 74 -18.29 -16.76 10.06
CA VAL A 74 -17.80 -16.17 11.31
C VAL A 74 -18.78 -15.09 11.80
N PRO A 75 -19.19 -15.11 13.08
CA PRO A 75 -20.03 -14.05 13.65
C PRO A 75 -19.34 -12.70 13.59
N ALA A 76 -19.95 -11.73 12.94
CA ALA A 76 -19.44 -10.37 12.90
C ALA A 76 -20.33 -9.45 13.77
N PRO A 77 -19.73 -8.49 14.49
CA PRO A 77 -20.49 -7.52 15.25
C PRO A 77 -21.35 -6.69 14.29
N PRO A 78 -22.61 -6.37 14.66
CA PRO A 78 -23.48 -5.54 13.85
C PRO A 78 -22.83 -4.17 13.60
N ALA A 79 -23.28 -3.50 12.57
CA ALA A 79 -22.92 -2.12 12.34
C ALA A 79 -23.42 -1.25 13.50
N ILE A 80 -22.55 -0.40 14.05
CA ILE A 80 -22.87 0.53 15.16
C ILE A 80 -22.63 1.96 14.69
N GLN A 81 -23.28 2.92 15.35
CA GLN A 81 -23.00 4.34 15.08
C GLN A 81 -21.57 4.66 15.53
N TYR A 82 -20.78 5.29 14.64
CA TYR A 82 -19.47 5.80 14.97
C TYR A 82 -19.58 7.04 15.87
N THR A 83 -18.78 7.10 16.91
CA THR A 83 -18.67 8.22 17.82
C THR A 83 -17.39 9.04 17.59
N GLN A 84 -16.47 8.47 16.82
CA GLN A 84 -15.18 9.06 16.47
C GLN A 84 -14.97 9.02 14.95
N TYR A 85 -13.83 9.50 14.51
CA TYR A 85 -13.44 9.43 13.11
C TYR A 85 -13.51 8.00 12.58
N PHE A 86 -14.27 7.78 11.50
CA PHE A 86 -14.62 6.46 10.98
C PHE A 86 -13.40 5.55 10.75
N LYS A 87 -12.27 6.14 10.32
CA LYS A 87 -11.05 5.38 10.00
C LYS A 87 -10.44 4.75 11.25
N SER A 88 -10.32 5.52 12.35
CA SER A 88 -9.80 5.01 13.64
C SER A 88 -10.68 3.87 14.20
N GLU A 89 -12.00 4.04 14.16
CA GLU A 89 -12.93 3.00 14.62
C GLU A 89 -12.86 1.75 13.73
N ASN A 90 -12.73 1.91 12.42
CA ASN A 90 -12.64 0.79 11.49
C ASN A 90 -11.41 -0.08 11.74
N PHE A 91 -10.23 0.53 11.92
CA PHE A 91 -9.01 -0.21 12.21
C PHE A 91 -9.09 -0.94 13.56
N SER A 92 -9.56 -0.25 14.60
CA SER A 92 -9.74 -0.86 15.94
C SER A 92 -10.74 -2.02 15.89
N LYS A 93 -11.89 -1.85 15.24
CA LYS A 93 -12.91 -2.89 15.13
C LYS A 93 -12.49 -4.03 14.19
N GLY A 94 -11.67 -3.76 13.19
CA GLY A 94 -11.07 -4.79 12.34
C GLY A 94 -10.17 -5.72 13.14
N ALA A 95 -9.26 -5.16 13.94
CA ALA A 95 -8.39 -5.93 14.82
C ALA A 95 -9.18 -6.71 15.88
N GLU A 96 -10.16 -6.06 16.55
CA GLU A 96 -11.06 -6.73 17.49
C GLU A 96 -11.76 -7.93 16.85
N PHE A 97 -12.35 -7.75 15.66
CA PHE A 97 -13.03 -8.83 14.92
C PHE A 97 -12.07 -9.98 14.60
N LEU A 98 -10.87 -9.68 14.15
CA LEU A 98 -9.92 -10.73 13.78
C LEU A 98 -9.43 -11.51 15.00
N TYR A 99 -8.97 -10.83 16.04
CA TYR A 99 -8.31 -11.45 17.20
C TYR A 99 -9.26 -11.98 18.29
N THR A 100 -10.56 -11.74 18.19
CA THR A 100 -11.58 -12.41 19.01
C THR A 100 -12.00 -13.77 18.44
N HIS A 101 -11.50 -14.12 17.24
CA HIS A 101 -11.72 -15.39 16.57
C HIS A 101 -10.37 -16.06 16.26
N ASP A 102 -10.39 -17.14 15.48
CA ASP A 102 -9.17 -17.74 14.94
C ASP A 102 -8.64 -16.87 13.78
N ALA A 103 -7.75 -15.93 14.13
CA ALA A 103 -7.19 -14.98 13.19
C ALA A 103 -6.41 -15.69 12.06
N ASP A 104 -5.74 -16.77 12.39
CA ASP A 104 -4.89 -17.51 11.45
C ASP A 104 -5.72 -18.25 10.40
N ASP A 105 -6.81 -18.90 10.80
CA ASP A 105 -7.72 -19.56 9.88
C ASP A 105 -8.47 -18.53 9.01
N MET A 106 -8.93 -17.44 9.61
CA MET A 106 -9.61 -16.37 8.89
C MET A 106 -8.71 -15.72 7.83
N LEU A 107 -7.47 -15.37 8.21
CA LEU A 107 -6.49 -14.80 7.29
C LEU A 107 -6.16 -15.79 6.17
N TRP A 108 -5.91 -17.05 6.50
CA TRP A 108 -5.60 -18.08 5.50
C TRP A 108 -6.73 -18.22 4.46
N ARG A 109 -7.98 -18.38 4.91
CA ARG A 109 -9.14 -18.51 4.02
C ARG A 109 -9.29 -17.27 3.12
N SER A 110 -9.15 -16.09 3.69
CA SER A 110 -9.31 -14.82 2.96
C SER A 110 -8.15 -14.57 1.99
N ARG A 111 -6.91 -14.86 2.39
CA ARG A 111 -5.72 -14.77 1.53
C ARG A 111 -5.80 -15.75 0.35
N ALA A 112 -6.29 -16.98 0.59
CA ALA A 112 -6.54 -17.93 -0.47
C ALA A 112 -7.60 -17.44 -1.45
N ALA A 113 -8.67 -16.79 -0.98
CA ALA A 113 -9.69 -16.23 -1.85
C ALA A 113 -9.17 -15.09 -2.73
N VAL A 114 -8.44 -14.12 -2.17
CA VAL A 114 -7.94 -12.98 -2.95
C VAL A 114 -6.80 -13.36 -3.90
N SER A 115 -6.10 -14.48 -3.69
CA SER A 115 -5.09 -14.99 -4.62
C SER A 115 -5.65 -15.27 -6.01
N VAL A 116 -6.98 -15.41 -6.17
CA VAL A 116 -7.64 -15.54 -7.47
C VAL A 116 -7.28 -14.41 -8.43
N PHE A 117 -7.06 -13.19 -7.92
CA PHE A 117 -6.64 -12.06 -8.73
C PHE A 117 -5.22 -12.25 -9.30
N THR A 118 -4.33 -12.84 -8.52
CA THR A 118 -2.95 -13.14 -8.95
C THR A 118 -2.92 -14.25 -9.99
N PHE A 119 -3.66 -15.32 -9.80
CA PHE A 119 -3.79 -16.38 -10.80
C PHE A 119 -4.46 -15.88 -12.08
N ALA A 120 -5.53 -15.08 -11.97
CA ALA A 120 -6.19 -14.48 -13.13
C ALA A 120 -5.22 -13.56 -13.89
N LEU A 121 -4.44 -12.74 -13.18
CA LEU A 121 -3.46 -11.85 -13.80
C LEU A 121 -2.33 -12.64 -14.50
N ALA A 122 -1.82 -13.71 -13.89
CA ALA A 122 -0.83 -14.60 -14.49
C ALA A 122 -1.33 -15.19 -15.82
N LEU A 123 -2.59 -15.65 -15.85
CA LEU A 123 -3.23 -16.18 -17.07
C LEU A 123 -3.48 -15.07 -18.10
N LEU A 124 -3.84 -13.87 -17.69
CA LEU A 124 -4.00 -12.72 -18.59
C LEU A 124 -2.67 -12.31 -19.22
N VAL A 125 -1.59 -12.28 -18.44
CA VAL A 125 -0.23 -11.98 -18.92
C VAL A 125 0.24 -13.05 -19.92
N LEU A 126 0.02 -14.34 -19.61
CA LEU A 126 0.26 -15.45 -20.54
C LEU A 126 -0.51 -15.30 -21.84
N ALA A 127 -1.81 -14.98 -21.75
CA ALA A 127 -2.68 -14.81 -22.90
C ALA A 127 -2.28 -13.60 -23.75
N ALA A 128 -2.06 -12.44 -23.13
CA ALA A 128 -1.67 -11.21 -23.82
C ALA A 128 -0.30 -11.36 -24.51
N GLY A 129 0.70 -11.90 -23.82
CA GLY A 129 2.01 -12.17 -24.40
C GLY A 129 1.94 -13.15 -25.58
N SER A 130 1.11 -14.19 -25.45
CA SER A 130 0.89 -15.19 -26.52
C SER A 130 0.15 -14.61 -27.71
N GLU A 131 -0.90 -13.83 -27.52
CA GLU A 131 -1.70 -13.24 -28.60
C GLU A 131 -0.96 -12.11 -29.33
N ILE A 132 -0.22 -11.27 -28.59
CA ILE A 132 0.45 -10.08 -29.14
C ILE A 132 1.75 -10.45 -29.85
N PHE A 133 2.61 -11.24 -29.22
CA PHE A 133 3.98 -11.49 -29.68
C PHE A 133 4.25 -12.96 -30.02
N GLY A 134 3.34 -13.86 -29.67
CA GLY A 134 3.43 -15.30 -29.96
C GLY A 134 3.63 -16.16 -28.71
N PRO A 135 3.36 -17.49 -28.81
CA PRO A 135 3.28 -18.41 -27.69
C PRO A 135 4.54 -18.47 -26.79
N GLY A 136 5.72 -18.30 -27.38
CA GLY A 136 6.98 -18.26 -26.64
C GLY A 136 7.06 -17.05 -25.70
N THR A 137 6.56 -15.88 -26.15
CA THR A 137 6.50 -14.69 -25.31
C THR A 137 5.54 -14.88 -24.14
N GLY A 138 4.40 -15.52 -24.37
CA GLY A 138 3.48 -15.81 -23.25
C GLY A 138 4.11 -16.70 -22.17
N LEU A 139 4.85 -17.74 -22.57
CA LEU A 139 5.55 -18.60 -21.60
C LEU A 139 6.62 -17.84 -20.80
N VAL A 140 7.43 -17.04 -21.49
CA VAL A 140 8.45 -16.22 -20.81
C VAL A 140 7.81 -15.19 -19.89
N ALA A 141 6.68 -14.60 -20.32
CA ALA A 141 5.92 -13.66 -19.48
C ALA A 141 5.36 -14.34 -18.22
N LEU A 142 4.81 -15.54 -18.35
CA LEU A 142 4.35 -16.33 -17.20
C LEU A 142 5.52 -16.69 -16.27
N LEU A 143 6.68 -17.07 -16.81
CA LEU A 143 7.86 -17.38 -16.00
C LEU A 143 8.34 -16.14 -15.23
N ILE A 144 8.47 -14.98 -15.89
CA ILE A 144 8.83 -13.73 -15.22
C ILE A 144 7.79 -13.40 -14.13
N PHE A 145 6.50 -13.54 -14.44
CA PHE A 145 5.43 -13.26 -13.47
C PHE A 145 5.51 -14.13 -12.22
N VAL A 146 5.72 -15.45 -12.40
CA VAL A 146 5.78 -16.42 -11.30
C VAL A 146 6.91 -16.13 -10.31
N PHE A 147 8.02 -15.56 -10.78
CA PHE A 147 9.16 -15.21 -9.94
C PHE A 147 9.32 -13.69 -9.73
N GLU A 148 8.29 -12.87 -9.94
CA GLU A 148 8.39 -11.42 -9.65
C GLU A 148 8.09 -11.15 -8.17
N PRO A 149 9.11 -10.76 -7.35
CA PRO A 149 8.95 -10.68 -5.90
C PRO A 149 7.83 -9.75 -5.44
N ASN A 150 7.60 -8.62 -6.14
CA ASN A 150 6.56 -7.67 -5.74
C ASN A 150 5.16 -8.20 -6.00
N LEU A 151 4.95 -8.94 -7.10
CA LEU A 151 3.68 -9.61 -7.38
C LEU A 151 3.41 -10.73 -6.37
N LEU A 152 4.46 -11.44 -5.93
CA LEU A 152 4.36 -12.48 -4.91
C LEU A 152 4.12 -11.90 -3.53
N ALA A 153 4.82 -10.83 -3.14
CA ALA A 153 4.66 -10.16 -1.85
C ALA A 153 3.21 -9.74 -1.57
N HIS A 154 2.55 -9.19 -2.59
CA HIS A 154 1.19 -8.69 -2.46
C HIS A 154 0.12 -9.65 -3.03
N GLY A 155 0.55 -10.77 -3.58
CA GLY A 155 -0.27 -11.66 -4.39
C GLY A 155 -1.40 -12.39 -3.66
N ALA A 156 -1.25 -12.59 -2.36
CA ALA A 156 -2.25 -13.24 -1.51
C ALA A 156 -2.69 -12.36 -0.31
N MET A 157 -2.13 -11.16 -0.13
CA MET A 157 -2.54 -10.28 0.98
C MET A 157 -3.97 -9.76 0.77
N VAL A 158 -4.73 -9.64 1.85
CA VAL A 158 -6.10 -9.10 1.82
C VAL A 158 -6.06 -7.58 1.65
N THR A 159 -5.57 -7.16 0.48
CA THR A 159 -5.50 -5.77 0.04
C THR A 159 -6.19 -5.58 -1.31
N THR A 160 -6.31 -4.35 -1.76
CA THR A 160 -6.97 -4.03 -3.03
C THR A 160 -6.01 -4.01 -4.23
N ASP A 161 -4.71 -4.12 -4.01
CA ASP A 161 -3.67 -3.83 -4.98
C ASP A 161 -3.62 -4.84 -6.14
N MET A 162 -3.65 -6.15 -5.82
CA MET A 162 -3.65 -7.19 -6.86
C MET A 162 -4.93 -7.21 -7.66
N ALA A 163 -6.09 -6.95 -7.03
CA ALA A 163 -7.36 -6.81 -7.74
C ALA A 163 -7.32 -5.62 -8.72
N ALA A 164 -6.76 -4.48 -8.28
CA ALA A 164 -6.58 -3.30 -9.12
C ALA A 164 -5.64 -3.60 -10.31
N ALA A 165 -4.48 -4.22 -10.06
CA ALA A 165 -3.53 -4.58 -11.11
C ALA A 165 -4.14 -5.56 -12.13
N CYS A 166 -4.85 -6.57 -11.67
CA CYS A 166 -5.53 -7.55 -12.51
C CYS A 166 -6.59 -6.91 -13.40
N CYS A 167 -7.51 -6.14 -12.80
CA CYS A 167 -8.63 -5.55 -13.53
C CYS A 167 -8.20 -4.42 -14.46
N PHE A 168 -7.18 -3.63 -14.06
CA PHE A 168 -6.60 -2.59 -14.91
C PHE A 168 -5.97 -3.18 -16.17
N PHE A 169 -5.14 -4.20 -16.02
CA PHE A 169 -4.54 -4.92 -17.14
C PHE A 169 -5.60 -5.60 -18.01
N ALA A 170 -6.60 -6.25 -17.40
CA ALA A 170 -7.70 -6.89 -18.11
C ALA A 170 -8.50 -5.91 -18.99
N ALA A 171 -8.78 -4.69 -18.49
CA ALA A 171 -9.51 -3.67 -19.23
C ALA A 171 -8.75 -3.19 -20.45
N VAL A 172 -7.44 -2.91 -20.30
CA VAL A 172 -6.59 -2.49 -21.43
C VAL A 172 -6.45 -3.62 -22.45
N TYR A 173 -6.24 -4.86 -22.00
CA TYR A 173 -6.15 -6.01 -22.88
C TYR A 173 -7.48 -6.30 -23.61
N ALA A 174 -8.62 -6.18 -22.92
CA ALA A 174 -9.94 -6.30 -23.55
C ALA A 174 -10.18 -5.21 -24.60
N TYR A 175 -9.77 -3.97 -24.32
CA TYR A 175 -9.82 -2.88 -25.31
C TYR A 175 -8.96 -3.17 -26.53
N TYR A 176 -7.71 -3.65 -26.36
CA TYR A 176 -6.85 -4.10 -27.44
C TYR A 176 -7.53 -5.17 -28.31
N ARG A 177 -8.15 -6.19 -27.70
CA ARG A 177 -8.86 -7.26 -28.42
C ARG A 177 -10.08 -6.75 -29.17
N TRP A 178 -10.80 -5.78 -28.59
CA TRP A 178 -11.91 -5.12 -29.28
C TRP A 178 -11.42 -4.35 -30.51
N ARG A 179 -10.34 -3.60 -30.38
CA ARG A 179 -9.77 -2.85 -31.54
C ARG A 179 -9.35 -3.75 -32.69
N ARG A 180 -8.83 -4.93 -32.39
CA ARG A 180 -8.44 -5.90 -33.44
C ARG A 180 -9.63 -6.54 -34.14
N HIS A 181 -10.69 -6.80 -33.46
CA HIS A 181 -11.92 -7.41 -33.94
C HIS A 181 -13.12 -6.78 -33.26
N PRO A 182 -13.65 -5.66 -33.74
CA PRO A 182 -14.72 -4.91 -33.12
C PRO A 182 -16.01 -5.73 -33.08
N THR A 183 -16.46 -6.11 -31.91
CA THR A 183 -17.77 -6.74 -31.65
C THR A 183 -18.36 -6.15 -30.37
N VAL A 184 -19.69 -6.13 -30.30
CA VAL A 184 -20.42 -5.62 -29.12
C VAL A 184 -20.01 -6.38 -27.86
N TRP A 185 -19.87 -7.70 -27.94
CA TRP A 185 -19.47 -8.50 -26.78
C TRP A 185 -18.07 -8.11 -26.23
N ARG A 186 -17.11 -7.83 -27.12
CA ARG A 186 -15.75 -7.46 -26.67
C ARG A 186 -15.70 -6.09 -25.99
N ILE A 187 -16.53 -5.14 -26.46
CA ILE A 187 -16.59 -3.85 -25.77
C ILE A 187 -17.35 -3.94 -24.44
N ILE A 188 -18.35 -4.82 -24.32
CA ILE A 188 -19.00 -5.14 -23.04
C ILE A 188 -17.98 -5.76 -22.08
N VAL A 189 -17.15 -6.72 -22.51
CA VAL A 189 -16.08 -7.31 -21.67
C VAL A 189 -15.07 -6.24 -21.22
N CYS A 190 -14.73 -5.29 -22.09
CA CYS A 190 -13.91 -4.13 -21.70
C CYS A 190 -14.60 -3.30 -20.62
N GLY A 191 -15.88 -3.00 -20.76
CA GLY A 191 -16.67 -2.28 -19.77
C GLY A 191 -16.77 -3.03 -18.43
N ILE A 192 -16.97 -4.34 -18.46
CA ILE A 192 -16.96 -5.18 -17.24
C ILE A 192 -15.60 -5.08 -16.55
N ALA A 193 -14.50 -5.29 -17.27
CA ALA A 193 -13.16 -5.21 -16.69
C ALA A 193 -12.85 -3.80 -16.11
N ALA A 194 -13.30 -2.74 -16.79
CA ALA A 194 -13.18 -1.37 -16.30
C ALA A 194 -14.02 -1.14 -15.04
N GLY A 195 -15.26 -1.65 -14.98
CA GLY A 195 -16.10 -1.57 -13.79
C GLY A 195 -15.53 -2.34 -12.60
N LEU A 196 -14.95 -3.52 -12.85
CA LEU A 196 -14.21 -4.28 -11.82
C LEU A 196 -13.01 -3.49 -11.31
N ALA A 197 -12.25 -2.80 -12.19
CA ALA A 197 -11.12 -1.96 -11.80
C ALA A 197 -11.57 -0.76 -10.92
N LEU A 198 -12.68 -0.09 -11.29
CA LEU A 198 -13.28 0.98 -10.48
C LEU A 198 -13.76 0.48 -9.12
N GLY A 199 -14.32 -0.74 -9.08
CA GLY A 199 -14.75 -1.39 -7.85
C GLY A 199 -13.61 -1.97 -7.01
N ALA A 200 -12.41 -2.15 -7.57
CA ALA A 200 -11.24 -2.67 -6.85
C ALA A 200 -10.48 -1.57 -6.10
N LYS A 201 -10.14 -0.48 -6.78
CA LYS A 201 -9.38 0.65 -6.20
C LYS A 201 -9.69 1.94 -6.94
N HIS A 202 -9.66 3.08 -6.24
CA HIS A 202 -9.93 4.39 -6.86
C HIS A 202 -8.95 4.74 -7.99
N SER A 203 -7.73 4.18 -7.98
CA SER A 203 -6.79 4.30 -9.11
C SER A 203 -7.31 3.68 -10.41
N GLY A 204 -8.37 2.88 -10.37
CA GLY A 204 -9.12 2.45 -11.56
C GLY A 204 -9.64 3.60 -12.41
N LEU A 205 -9.85 4.80 -11.85
CA LEU A 205 -10.20 6.01 -12.60
C LEU A 205 -9.14 6.38 -13.66
N PHE A 206 -7.88 5.99 -13.47
CA PHE A 206 -6.82 6.22 -14.47
C PHE A 206 -7.04 5.45 -15.77
N LEU A 207 -7.91 4.44 -15.79
CA LEU A 207 -8.33 3.81 -17.06
C LEU A 207 -8.99 4.79 -18.03
N ILE A 208 -9.70 5.79 -17.53
CA ILE A 208 -10.41 6.77 -18.38
C ILE A 208 -9.41 7.49 -19.31
N PRO A 209 -8.42 8.25 -18.82
CA PRO A 209 -7.46 8.91 -19.68
C PRO A 209 -6.63 7.90 -20.49
N VAL A 210 -6.30 6.72 -19.96
CA VAL A 210 -5.55 5.69 -20.69
C VAL A 210 -6.32 5.20 -21.92
N LEU A 211 -7.59 4.81 -21.78
CA LEU A 211 -8.41 4.34 -22.89
C LEU A 211 -8.69 5.46 -23.91
N LEU A 212 -8.87 6.69 -23.45
CA LEU A 212 -9.04 7.84 -24.35
C LEU A 212 -7.79 8.10 -25.20
N VAL A 213 -6.60 8.08 -24.59
CA VAL A 213 -5.34 8.28 -25.32
C VAL A 213 -5.09 7.15 -26.30
N LEU A 214 -5.33 5.89 -25.92
CA LEU A 214 -5.25 4.75 -26.84
C LEU A 214 -6.23 4.89 -28.00
N ALA A 215 -7.47 5.34 -27.75
CA ALA A 215 -8.46 5.58 -28.78
C ALA A 215 -8.02 6.69 -29.76
N LEU A 216 -7.46 7.79 -29.25
CA LEU A 216 -6.94 8.88 -30.08
C LEU A 216 -5.80 8.39 -30.99
N ILE A 217 -4.84 7.64 -30.45
CA ILE A 217 -3.74 7.05 -31.24
C ILE A 217 -4.28 6.19 -32.37
N ASP A 218 -5.29 5.36 -32.09
CA ASP A 218 -5.89 4.51 -33.10
C ASP A 218 -6.62 5.33 -34.21
N LEU A 219 -7.31 6.39 -33.83
CA LEU A 219 -8.00 7.26 -34.79
C LEU A 219 -7.00 7.98 -35.69
N PHE A 220 -5.91 8.52 -35.14
CA PHE A 220 -4.88 9.18 -35.93
C PHE A 220 -4.10 8.20 -36.82
N ALA A 221 -3.79 7.02 -36.32
CA ALA A 221 -3.09 6.00 -37.11
C ALA A 221 -3.97 5.39 -38.23
N SER A 222 -5.28 5.45 -38.09
CA SER A 222 -6.21 5.00 -39.14
C SER A 222 -6.42 6.07 -40.25
N SER A 223 -6.21 7.34 -39.95
CA SER A 223 -6.38 8.45 -40.91
C SER A 223 -5.33 8.48 -42.03
N SER A 224 -4.19 7.80 -41.81
CA SER A 224 -3.08 7.74 -42.77
C SER A 224 -3.26 6.70 -43.90
N VAL A 225 -4.31 5.87 -43.85
CA VAL A 225 -4.58 4.81 -44.82
C VAL A 225 -5.88 5.12 -45.55
N SER A 226 -5.79 5.77 -46.72
CA SER A 226 -6.71 5.81 -47.89
C SER A 226 -8.24 5.95 -47.69
N GLU A 227 -8.77 6.09 -46.50
CA GLU A 227 -10.19 6.39 -46.25
C GLU A 227 -10.38 7.90 -46.10
N GLY A 228 -11.02 8.57 -47.05
CA GLY A 228 -11.29 10.00 -46.99
C GLY A 228 -12.00 10.45 -45.69
N ARG A 229 -12.22 11.78 -45.52
CA ARG A 229 -12.86 12.38 -44.32
C ARG A 229 -14.12 11.66 -43.79
N SER A 230 -14.89 11.00 -44.68
CA SER A 230 -16.10 10.24 -44.30
C SER A 230 -15.78 8.94 -43.54
N GLY A 231 -14.73 8.24 -43.92
CA GLY A 231 -14.29 7.01 -43.23
C GLY A 231 -13.77 7.30 -41.85
N TRP A 232 -12.96 8.36 -41.69
CA TRP A 232 -12.47 8.80 -40.38
C TRP A 232 -13.61 9.17 -39.41
N ARG A 233 -14.60 9.97 -39.90
CA ARG A 233 -15.77 10.35 -39.08
C ARG A 233 -16.55 9.12 -38.58
N ARG A 234 -16.80 8.14 -39.46
CA ARG A 234 -17.49 6.89 -39.13
C ARG A 234 -16.71 6.11 -38.06
N ASN A 235 -15.38 5.97 -38.20
CA ASN A 235 -14.53 5.28 -37.25
C ASN A 235 -14.48 6.03 -35.91
N ALA A 236 -14.41 7.35 -35.89
CA ALA A 236 -14.46 8.17 -34.68
C ALA A 236 -15.79 8.00 -33.95
N LEU A 237 -16.93 8.11 -34.68
CA LEU A 237 -18.26 7.90 -34.08
C LEU A 237 -18.40 6.49 -33.49
N HIS A 238 -17.98 5.45 -34.24
CA HIS A 238 -18.01 4.07 -33.76
C HIS A 238 -17.17 3.89 -32.48
N THR A 239 -15.97 4.50 -32.41
CA THR A 239 -15.11 4.44 -31.23
C THR A 239 -15.74 5.15 -30.02
N VAL A 240 -16.29 6.35 -30.23
CA VAL A 240 -17.00 7.11 -29.19
C VAL A 240 -18.19 6.32 -28.65
N LEU A 241 -19.07 5.83 -29.53
CA LEU A 241 -20.22 5.03 -29.11
C LEU A 241 -19.82 3.77 -28.36
N SER A 242 -18.75 3.09 -28.79
CA SER A 242 -18.26 1.89 -28.12
C SER A 242 -17.67 2.20 -26.74
N LEU A 243 -16.89 3.28 -26.61
CA LEU A 243 -16.39 3.71 -25.30
C LEU A 243 -17.52 4.16 -24.36
N THR A 244 -18.57 4.80 -24.90
CA THR A 244 -19.78 5.14 -24.16
C THR A 244 -20.45 3.86 -23.61
N VAL A 245 -20.61 2.83 -24.44
CA VAL A 245 -21.15 1.54 -24.00
C VAL A 245 -20.28 0.92 -22.91
N ALA A 246 -18.96 0.91 -23.09
CA ALA A 246 -18.04 0.40 -22.05
C ALA A 246 -18.15 1.20 -20.77
N GLY A 247 -18.26 2.54 -20.86
CA GLY A 247 -18.44 3.43 -19.70
C GLY A 247 -19.76 3.18 -18.96
N ILE A 248 -20.87 2.99 -19.67
CA ILE A 248 -22.17 2.66 -19.08
C ILE A 248 -22.09 1.31 -18.34
N VAL A 249 -21.50 0.29 -18.98
CA VAL A 249 -21.32 -1.02 -18.35
C VAL A 249 -20.45 -0.91 -17.08
N ALA A 250 -19.33 -0.18 -17.16
CA ALA A 250 -18.45 0.04 -16.01
C ALA A 250 -19.16 0.76 -14.87
N TYR A 251 -19.96 1.76 -15.18
CA TYR A 251 -20.76 2.51 -14.21
C TYR A 251 -21.82 1.63 -13.54
N VAL A 252 -22.53 0.81 -14.30
CA VAL A 252 -23.51 -0.15 -13.76
C VAL A 252 -22.83 -1.17 -12.84
N ILE A 253 -21.66 -1.69 -13.21
CA ILE A 253 -20.88 -2.62 -12.37
C ILE A 253 -20.42 -1.95 -11.08
N LEU A 254 -19.95 -0.68 -11.14
CA LEU A 254 -19.59 0.08 -9.95
C LEU A 254 -20.77 0.18 -8.99
N TRP A 255 -21.95 0.60 -9.47
CA TRP A 255 -23.16 0.70 -8.65
C TRP A 255 -23.62 -0.66 -8.11
N ALA A 256 -23.45 -1.73 -8.87
CA ALA A 256 -23.83 -3.09 -8.44
C ALA A 256 -23.02 -3.53 -7.20
N PHE A 257 -21.74 -3.13 -7.08
CA PHE A 257 -20.94 -3.42 -5.89
C PHE A 257 -21.49 -2.77 -4.62
N TYR A 258 -22.26 -1.68 -4.75
CA TYR A 258 -22.92 -0.99 -3.63
C TYR A 258 -24.42 -1.33 -3.53
N GLY A 259 -24.86 -2.41 -4.21
CA GLY A 259 -26.26 -2.85 -4.21
C GLY A 259 -27.22 -1.81 -4.76
N PHE A 260 -26.76 -0.93 -5.66
CA PHE A 260 -27.51 0.22 -6.21
C PHE A 260 -28.04 1.18 -5.12
N ARG A 261 -27.39 1.23 -3.97
CA ARG A 261 -27.74 2.11 -2.86
C ARG A 261 -26.76 3.27 -2.76
N TYR A 262 -27.29 4.48 -2.55
CA TYR A 262 -26.47 5.68 -2.37
C TYR A 262 -25.79 5.71 -1.01
N GLN A 263 -26.54 5.52 0.09
CA GLN A 263 -26.04 5.65 1.46
C GLN A 263 -24.89 4.65 1.73
N ALA A 264 -23.83 5.16 2.34
CA ALA A 264 -22.69 4.37 2.74
C ALA A 264 -23.02 3.35 3.83
N ARG A 265 -23.96 3.71 4.74
CA ARG A 265 -24.28 2.92 5.92
C ARG A 265 -25.73 2.42 5.91
N PRO A 266 -26.06 1.38 6.70
CA PRO A 266 -27.44 0.96 6.92
C PRO A 266 -28.32 2.07 7.48
N GLU A 267 -29.66 1.87 7.42
CA GLU A 267 -30.64 2.82 7.95
C GLU A 267 -30.32 3.22 9.40
N ASN A 268 -30.50 4.51 9.69
CA ASN A 268 -30.25 5.16 10.98
C ASN A 268 -28.77 5.26 11.40
N LEU A 269 -27.81 4.85 10.58
CA LEU A 269 -26.37 5.07 10.84
C LEU A 269 -25.82 6.13 9.90
N VAL A 270 -24.97 6.99 10.42
CA VAL A 270 -24.30 8.06 9.65
C VAL A 270 -22.79 7.93 9.75
N MET A 271 -22.10 8.47 8.75
CA MET A 271 -20.64 8.61 8.79
C MET A 271 -20.25 9.77 9.71
N VAL A 272 -19.11 9.61 10.41
CA VAL A 272 -18.50 10.66 11.24
C VAL A 272 -17.04 10.83 10.83
N PRO A 273 -16.63 12.00 10.32
CA PRO A 273 -17.47 13.16 9.99
C PRO A 273 -18.46 12.86 8.86
N THR A 274 -19.41 13.73 8.61
CA THR A 274 -20.27 13.68 7.42
C THR A 274 -19.45 13.96 6.15
N LEU A 275 -19.94 13.54 4.97
CA LEU A 275 -19.23 13.76 3.71
C LEU A 275 -18.94 15.25 3.44
N GLY A 276 -19.87 16.14 3.82
CA GLY A 276 -19.68 17.58 3.71
C GLY A 276 -18.54 18.10 4.59
N GLU A 277 -18.54 17.74 5.86
CA GLU A 277 -17.49 18.10 6.82
C GLU A 277 -16.13 17.53 6.38
N PHE A 278 -16.10 16.28 5.94
CA PHE A 278 -14.87 15.62 5.51
C PHE A 278 -14.30 16.23 4.22
N SER A 279 -15.16 16.63 3.27
CA SER A 279 -14.68 17.30 2.05
C SER A 279 -14.08 18.68 2.34
N LEU A 280 -14.62 19.42 3.31
CA LEU A 280 -14.07 20.70 3.76
C LEU A 280 -12.74 20.53 4.50
N SER A 281 -12.60 19.49 5.34
CA SER A 281 -11.34 19.23 6.06
C SER A 281 -10.19 18.80 5.15
N SER A 282 -10.48 18.35 3.94
CA SER A 282 -9.46 17.92 2.97
C SER A 282 -8.54 19.05 2.48
N ASN A 283 -8.92 20.33 2.71
CA ASN A 283 -8.18 21.50 2.21
C ASN A 283 -7.81 21.42 0.71
N SER A 284 -8.68 20.80 -0.09
CA SER A 284 -8.49 20.63 -1.53
C SER A 284 -9.59 21.37 -2.29
N PRO A 285 -9.29 22.49 -2.97
CA PRO A 285 -10.30 23.25 -3.71
C PRO A 285 -11.09 22.42 -4.73
N LEU A 286 -10.42 21.43 -5.34
CA LEU A 286 -11.06 20.50 -6.28
C LEU A 286 -12.07 19.59 -5.58
N VAL A 287 -11.68 19.00 -4.43
CA VAL A 287 -12.55 18.13 -3.63
C VAL A 287 -13.75 18.91 -3.13
N GLU A 288 -13.54 20.07 -2.53
CA GLU A 288 -14.58 20.97 -2.02
C GLU A 288 -15.58 21.42 -3.11
N ALA A 289 -15.09 21.61 -4.34
CA ALA A 289 -15.94 22.00 -5.46
C ALA A 289 -16.72 20.83 -6.08
N VAL A 290 -16.11 19.65 -6.20
CA VAL A 290 -16.65 18.54 -7.00
C VAL A 290 -17.49 17.59 -6.16
N ILE A 291 -17.00 17.18 -4.98
CA ILE A 291 -17.66 16.13 -4.16
C ILE A 291 -19.09 16.51 -3.77
N PRO A 292 -19.39 17.73 -3.26
CA PRO A 292 -20.77 18.09 -2.93
C PRO A 292 -21.74 18.05 -4.12
N ARG A 293 -21.25 18.38 -5.34
CA ARG A 293 -22.08 18.30 -6.57
C ARG A 293 -22.38 16.86 -6.95
N LEU A 294 -21.37 15.98 -6.90
CA LEU A 294 -21.56 14.55 -7.18
C LEU A 294 -22.51 13.91 -6.17
N ALA A 295 -22.41 14.30 -4.90
CA ALA A 295 -23.28 13.86 -3.81
C ALA A 295 -24.72 14.35 -4.01
N ALA A 296 -24.94 15.64 -4.29
CA ALA A 296 -26.26 16.22 -4.48
C ALA A 296 -27.07 15.56 -5.61
N TRP A 297 -26.38 15.09 -6.65
CA TRP A 297 -27.02 14.40 -7.78
C TRP A 297 -26.97 12.87 -7.66
N HIS A 298 -26.45 12.33 -6.56
CA HIS A 298 -26.26 10.89 -6.35
C HIS A 298 -25.58 10.19 -7.53
N LEU A 299 -24.57 10.86 -8.14
CA LEU A 299 -23.88 10.31 -9.32
C LEU A 299 -22.98 9.14 -8.98
N LEU A 300 -22.49 9.05 -7.76
CA LEU A 300 -21.65 7.96 -7.25
C LEU A 300 -22.14 7.55 -5.86
N PRO A 301 -21.94 6.28 -5.47
CA PRO A 301 -22.26 5.84 -4.10
C PRO A 301 -21.52 6.68 -3.05
N GLU A 302 -22.18 7.01 -1.94
CA GLU A 302 -21.63 7.86 -0.89
C GLU A 302 -20.29 7.33 -0.34
N ALA A 303 -20.20 6.01 -0.09
CA ALA A 303 -18.95 5.40 0.36
C ALA A 303 -17.80 5.54 -0.66
N TYR A 304 -18.11 5.55 -1.97
CA TYR A 304 -17.12 5.81 -3.02
C TYR A 304 -16.61 7.25 -2.95
N LEU A 305 -17.52 8.21 -2.69
CA LEU A 305 -17.17 9.63 -2.52
C LEU A 305 -16.29 9.84 -1.28
N PHE A 306 -16.59 9.17 -0.15
CA PHE A 306 -15.73 9.18 1.04
C PHE A 306 -14.31 8.73 0.73
N GLY A 307 -14.14 7.66 -0.03
CA GLY A 307 -12.82 7.17 -0.42
C GLY A 307 -12.06 8.13 -1.32
N LEU A 308 -12.73 8.88 -2.21
CA LEU A 308 -12.08 9.92 -3.02
C LEU A 308 -11.57 11.08 -2.16
N VAL A 309 -12.33 11.48 -1.14
CA VAL A 309 -11.89 12.51 -0.18
C VAL A 309 -10.71 12.00 0.64
N ASP A 310 -10.78 10.75 1.13
CA ASP A 310 -9.73 10.16 1.97
C ASP A 310 -8.38 10.09 1.25
N ILE A 311 -8.37 9.71 -0.04
CA ILE A 311 -7.14 9.72 -0.86
C ILE A 311 -6.57 11.14 -0.98
N ALA A 312 -7.42 12.14 -1.20
CA ALA A 312 -6.97 13.52 -1.34
C ALA A 312 -6.45 14.11 -0.01
N ASP A 313 -6.98 13.67 1.11
CA ASP A 313 -6.54 14.07 2.46
C ASP A 313 -5.24 13.35 2.85
N SER A 314 -5.17 12.03 2.71
CA SER A 314 -4.00 11.21 3.03
C SER A 314 -2.77 11.59 2.19
N ALA A 315 -2.96 11.94 0.92
CA ALA A 315 -1.86 12.35 0.04
C ALA A 315 -1.08 13.59 0.51
N LYS A 316 -1.55 14.34 1.51
CA LYS A 316 -0.91 15.58 1.98
C LYS A 316 -0.07 15.41 3.24
N ARG A 317 -0.15 14.29 3.94
CA ARG A 317 0.31 14.18 5.32
C ARG A 317 1.37 13.11 5.56
N ASP A 318 1.64 12.25 4.57
CA ASP A 318 2.52 11.12 4.81
C ASP A 318 4.00 11.51 4.63
N PRO A 319 4.83 11.35 5.65
CA PRO A 319 6.28 11.42 5.51
C PRO A 319 6.78 10.26 4.64
N MET A 320 8.04 10.27 4.27
CA MET A 320 8.65 9.29 3.39
C MET A 320 10.06 8.98 3.83
N PHE A 321 10.40 7.71 3.98
CA PHE A 321 11.77 7.25 4.13
C PHE A 321 12.31 6.69 2.81
N LEU A 322 13.49 7.11 2.40
CA LEU A 322 14.13 6.61 1.18
C LEU A 322 15.64 6.71 1.27
N LEU A 323 16.35 5.60 1.04
CA LEU A 323 17.81 5.50 1.00
C LEU A 323 18.51 6.06 2.25
N GLY A 324 17.94 5.81 3.43
CA GLY A 324 18.49 6.26 4.70
C GLY A 324 18.20 7.73 5.04
N THR A 325 17.24 8.35 4.37
CA THR A 325 16.87 9.75 4.59
C THR A 325 15.37 9.89 4.79
N ASP A 326 14.98 10.62 5.84
CA ASP A 326 13.60 10.98 6.13
C ASP A 326 13.23 12.27 5.39
N TYR A 327 12.06 12.25 4.79
CA TYR A 327 11.44 13.39 4.13
C TYR A 327 10.09 13.67 4.76
N ALA A 328 9.81 14.92 5.09
CA ALA A 328 8.55 15.33 5.69
C ALA A 328 7.33 15.18 4.75
N THR A 329 7.58 15.07 3.45
CA THR A 329 6.54 14.88 2.43
C THR A 329 7.07 13.97 1.32
N GLY A 330 6.18 13.29 0.61
CA GLY A 330 6.55 12.46 -0.53
C GLY A 330 7.19 13.24 -1.68
N HIS A 331 8.02 12.54 -2.46
CA HIS A 331 8.77 13.08 -3.59
C HIS A 331 8.64 12.24 -4.86
N TRP A 332 8.73 12.89 -6.02
CA TRP A 332 8.56 12.27 -7.34
C TRP A 332 9.54 11.12 -7.62
N PHE A 333 10.73 11.15 -7.04
CA PHE A 333 11.76 10.12 -7.27
C PHE A 333 11.56 8.83 -6.46
N TYR A 334 10.61 8.78 -5.53
CA TYR A 334 10.36 7.60 -4.71
C TYR A 334 10.06 6.35 -5.54
N PHE A 335 9.02 6.40 -6.39
CA PHE A 335 8.62 5.24 -7.17
C PHE A 335 9.67 4.79 -8.19
N PRO A 336 10.41 5.67 -8.91
CA PRO A 336 11.57 5.28 -9.69
C PRO A 336 12.62 4.52 -8.89
N VAL A 337 13.01 5.03 -7.73
CA VAL A 337 14.00 4.35 -6.88
C VAL A 337 13.44 3.05 -6.32
N ALA A 338 12.23 3.06 -5.77
CA ALA A 338 11.58 1.85 -5.26
C ALA A 338 11.47 0.76 -6.35
N PHE A 339 11.11 1.13 -7.59
CA PHE A 339 11.07 0.20 -8.72
C PHE A 339 12.45 -0.40 -9.03
N LEU A 340 13.51 0.40 -9.02
CA LEU A 340 14.88 -0.07 -9.25
C LEU A 340 15.41 -0.94 -8.11
N VAL A 341 15.05 -0.65 -6.86
CA VAL A 341 15.45 -1.43 -5.67
C VAL A 341 14.70 -2.76 -5.62
N LYS A 342 13.40 -2.73 -5.85
CA LYS A 342 12.48 -3.85 -5.61
C LYS A 342 12.30 -4.79 -6.80
N SER A 343 12.80 -4.46 -7.98
CA SER A 343 12.72 -5.33 -9.16
C SER A 343 14.03 -6.10 -9.34
N THR A 344 13.96 -7.37 -9.79
CA THR A 344 15.16 -8.19 -10.00
C THR A 344 16.02 -7.62 -11.14
N LEU A 345 17.35 -7.76 -11.02
CA LEU A 345 18.28 -7.26 -12.05
C LEU A 345 18.06 -7.95 -13.41
N GLY A 346 17.67 -9.25 -13.39
CA GLY A 346 17.36 -9.97 -14.63
C GLY A 346 16.14 -9.38 -15.36
N PHE A 347 15.09 -9.05 -14.63
CA PHE A 347 13.90 -8.39 -15.18
C PHE A 347 14.22 -6.96 -15.67
N LEU A 348 14.92 -6.16 -14.87
CA LEU A 348 15.35 -4.81 -15.26
C LEU A 348 16.22 -4.80 -16.52
N ALA A 349 17.16 -5.75 -16.65
CA ALA A 349 18.01 -5.87 -17.83
C ALA A 349 17.21 -6.18 -19.10
N LEU A 350 16.23 -7.09 -19.01
CA LEU A 350 15.34 -7.41 -20.13
C LEU A 350 14.44 -6.21 -20.50
N LEU A 351 13.93 -5.48 -19.51
CA LEU A 351 13.11 -4.30 -19.72
C LEU A 351 13.93 -3.18 -20.38
N LEU A 352 15.16 -2.94 -19.90
CA LEU A 352 16.09 -1.95 -20.45
C LEU A 352 16.49 -2.26 -21.89
N ALA A 353 16.58 -3.56 -22.25
CA ALA A 353 16.89 -3.98 -23.63
C ALA A 353 15.75 -3.71 -24.62
N ALA A 354 14.49 -3.64 -24.18
CA ALA A 354 13.32 -3.55 -25.03
C ALA A 354 13.33 -2.39 -26.05
N PRO A 355 13.69 -1.12 -25.68
CA PRO A 355 13.73 0.01 -26.61
C PRO A 355 14.70 -0.21 -27.80
N PHE A 356 15.78 -0.98 -27.59
CA PHE A 356 16.83 -1.21 -28.59
C PHE A 356 16.53 -2.38 -29.53
N LEU A 357 15.45 -3.13 -29.28
CA LEU A 357 15.08 -4.31 -30.07
C LEU A 357 14.10 -3.92 -31.18
N LYS A 358 14.61 -3.68 -32.38
CA LYS A 358 13.81 -3.26 -33.56
C LYS A 358 12.62 -4.17 -33.84
N ASP A 359 12.64 -5.42 -33.39
CA ASP A 359 11.57 -6.40 -33.59
C ASP A 359 10.27 -6.01 -32.88
N LEU A 360 10.32 -5.27 -31.79
CA LEU A 360 9.17 -4.75 -31.06
C LEU A 360 8.55 -3.53 -31.76
N TRP A 361 9.34 -2.83 -32.57
CA TRP A 361 8.96 -1.54 -33.20
C TRP A 361 8.70 -1.65 -34.70
N LYS A 362 8.80 -2.83 -35.29
CA LYS A 362 8.50 -3.08 -36.72
C LYS A 362 7.05 -2.71 -37.06
N ALA A 363 6.81 -2.45 -38.35
CA ALA A 363 5.46 -2.27 -38.88
C ALA A 363 4.56 -3.46 -38.47
N GLY A 364 3.39 -3.16 -37.94
CA GLY A 364 2.41 -4.12 -37.42
C GLY A 364 2.58 -4.51 -35.94
N LYS A 365 3.74 -4.28 -35.28
CA LYS A 365 3.94 -4.57 -33.83
C LYS A 365 4.01 -3.33 -32.96
N TRP A 366 4.48 -2.20 -33.46
CA TRP A 366 4.65 -0.97 -32.68
C TRP A 366 3.36 -0.52 -31.96
N ARG A 367 2.20 -0.65 -32.63
CA ARG A 367 0.91 -0.33 -31.98
C ARG A 367 0.64 -1.24 -30.80
N ALA A 368 0.85 -2.55 -30.97
CA ALA A 368 0.66 -3.51 -29.87
C ALA A 368 1.63 -3.27 -28.72
N THR A 369 2.87 -2.86 -29.01
CA THR A 369 3.83 -2.42 -27.99
C THR A 369 3.37 -1.17 -27.26
N LEU A 370 2.76 -0.19 -27.97
CA LEU A 370 2.19 1.01 -27.35
C LEU A 370 1.00 0.70 -26.43
N TYR A 371 0.18 -0.32 -26.73
CA TYR A 371 -0.90 -0.76 -25.84
C TYR A 371 -0.40 -1.33 -24.51
N LEU A 372 0.85 -1.71 -24.44
CA LEU A 372 1.48 -2.15 -23.19
C LEU A 372 2.28 -1.01 -22.52
N LEU A 373 3.07 -0.30 -23.32
CA LEU A 373 3.98 0.71 -22.80
C LEU A 373 3.23 1.97 -22.30
N LEU A 374 2.25 2.45 -23.06
CA LEU A 374 1.58 3.70 -22.76
C LEU A 374 0.75 3.65 -21.45
N PRO A 375 -0.09 2.62 -21.21
CA PRO A 375 -0.79 2.49 -19.92
C PRO A 375 0.18 2.42 -18.73
N ALA A 376 1.28 1.67 -18.88
CA ALA A 376 2.31 1.57 -17.84
C ALA A 376 2.97 2.92 -17.57
N LEU A 377 3.40 3.63 -18.62
CA LEU A 377 4.05 4.94 -18.48
C LEU A 377 3.09 6.01 -17.97
N MET A 378 1.83 6.00 -18.39
CA MET A 378 0.82 6.95 -17.90
C MET A 378 0.55 6.72 -16.41
N TYR A 379 0.35 5.46 -15.98
CA TYR A 379 0.13 5.13 -14.58
C TYR A 379 1.36 5.48 -13.73
N PHE A 380 2.55 5.09 -14.19
CA PHE A 380 3.82 5.42 -13.53
C PHE A 380 4.04 6.95 -13.48
N GLY A 381 3.76 7.66 -14.58
CA GLY A 381 3.87 9.12 -14.64
C GLY A 381 2.97 9.85 -13.64
N VAL A 382 1.72 9.37 -13.46
CA VAL A 382 0.82 9.93 -12.45
C VAL A 382 1.33 9.62 -11.04
N SER A 383 1.92 8.45 -10.81
CA SER A 383 2.50 8.11 -9.50
C SER A 383 3.66 9.03 -9.09
N LEU A 384 4.39 9.62 -10.06
CA LEU A 384 5.44 10.60 -9.75
C LEU A 384 4.89 11.89 -9.12
N ALA A 385 3.63 12.21 -9.35
CA ALA A 385 2.97 13.37 -8.73
C ALA A 385 2.31 13.03 -7.38
N SER A 386 2.30 11.74 -6.98
CA SER A 386 1.76 11.31 -5.69
C SER A 386 2.75 11.62 -4.58
N THR A 387 2.25 12.13 -3.48
CA THR A 387 2.99 12.30 -2.23
C THR A 387 2.79 11.15 -1.25
N MET A 388 1.90 10.21 -1.55
CA MET A 388 1.71 8.98 -0.78
C MET A 388 2.78 7.95 -1.19
N ASN A 389 3.94 8.01 -0.54
CA ASN A 389 5.13 7.23 -0.88
C ASN A 389 5.41 6.12 0.15
N ILE A 390 4.42 5.27 0.40
CA ILE A 390 4.42 4.23 1.44
C ILE A 390 4.62 2.80 0.91
N GLY A 391 4.90 2.61 -0.38
CA GLY A 391 5.22 1.27 -0.89
C GLY A 391 5.09 1.10 -2.40
N ILE A 392 5.89 0.15 -2.92
CA ILE A 392 5.87 -0.27 -4.33
C ILE A 392 4.49 -0.79 -4.77
N ARG A 393 3.66 -1.23 -3.82
CA ARG A 393 2.29 -1.72 -4.06
C ARG A 393 1.40 -0.71 -4.81
N HIS A 394 1.67 0.58 -4.67
CA HIS A 394 0.91 1.62 -5.37
C HIS A 394 1.14 1.64 -6.88
N ILE A 395 2.24 1.07 -7.37
CA ILE A 395 2.53 0.94 -8.80
C ILE A 395 2.44 -0.51 -9.31
N LEU A 396 1.88 -1.44 -8.55
CA LEU A 396 1.67 -2.82 -9.02
C LEU A 396 0.92 -2.93 -10.36
N PRO A 397 -0.06 -2.06 -10.70
CA PRO A 397 -0.69 -2.08 -12.01
C PRO A 397 0.25 -1.90 -13.20
N VAL A 398 1.46 -1.40 -13.00
CA VAL A 398 2.49 -1.22 -14.06
C VAL A 398 3.18 -2.54 -14.41
N TYR A 399 3.38 -3.43 -13.43
CA TYR A 399 4.16 -4.65 -13.56
C TYR A 399 3.68 -5.60 -14.67
N PRO A 400 2.39 -5.95 -14.80
CA PRO A 400 1.95 -6.89 -15.84
C PRO A 400 2.27 -6.41 -17.26
N PHE A 401 2.24 -5.11 -17.50
CA PHE A 401 2.63 -4.54 -18.79
C PHE A 401 4.13 -4.70 -19.04
N PHE A 402 4.95 -4.36 -18.06
CA PHE A 402 6.40 -4.47 -18.13
C PHE A 402 6.86 -5.93 -18.23
N VAL A 403 6.18 -6.86 -17.55
CA VAL A 403 6.43 -8.30 -17.66
C VAL A 403 6.25 -8.78 -19.11
N VAL A 404 5.15 -8.37 -19.79
CA VAL A 404 4.94 -8.75 -21.20
C VAL A 404 5.97 -8.10 -22.12
N ILE A 405 6.36 -6.86 -21.88
CA ILE A 405 7.41 -6.16 -22.65
C ILE A 405 8.77 -6.84 -22.45
N ALA A 406 9.18 -7.14 -21.23
CA ALA A 406 10.43 -7.83 -20.91
C ALA A 406 10.48 -9.22 -21.54
N ALA A 407 9.36 -9.96 -21.51
CA ALA A 407 9.25 -11.25 -22.17
C ALA A 407 9.36 -11.15 -23.70
N ALA A 408 8.77 -10.13 -24.29
CA ALA A 408 8.92 -9.88 -25.74
C ALA A 408 10.36 -9.53 -26.10
N ALA A 409 11.04 -8.74 -25.25
CA ALA A 409 12.46 -8.43 -25.39
C ALA A 409 13.34 -9.68 -25.27
N ALA A 410 13.08 -10.54 -24.28
CA ALA A 410 13.78 -11.80 -24.09
C ALA A 410 13.69 -12.69 -25.35
N VAL A 411 12.48 -12.88 -25.88
CA VAL A 411 12.27 -13.70 -27.09
C VAL A 411 12.93 -13.06 -28.32
N ALA A 412 12.86 -11.74 -28.48
CA ALA A 412 13.52 -11.04 -29.57
C ALA A 412 15.05 -11.14 -29.49
N LEU A 413 15.64 -11.00 -28.30
CA LEU A 413 17.07 -11.14 -28.05
C LEU A 413 17.55 -12.58 -28.31
N ALA A 414 16.82 -13.57 -27.82
CA ALA A 414 17.14 -14.98 -28.05
C ALA A 414 17.16 -15.39 -29.52
N ARG A 415 16.34 -14.73 -30.37
CA ARG A 415 16.28 -14.99 -31.82
C ARG A 415 17.33 -14.24 -32.63
N ARG A 416 17.94 -13.21 -32.06
CA ARG A 416 18.79 -12.28 -32.84
C ARG A 416 20.18 -12.85 -33.12
N ARG A 417 20.73 -13.63 -32.18
CA ARG A 417 22.06 -14.22 -32.27
C ARG A 417 22.11 -15.57 -31.56
N SER A 418 23.00 -16.46 -31.94
CA SER A 418 23.18 -17.79 -31.34
C SER A 418 23.44 -17.72 -29.83
N TRP A 419 24.23 -16.75 -29.36
CA TRP A 419 24.50 -16.53 -27.94
C TRP A 419 23.33 -15.86 -27.18
N GLY A 420 22.37 -15.24 -27.90
CA GLY A 420 21.23 -14.54 -27.29
C GLY A 420 20.38 -15.44 -26.40
N SER A 421 20.19 -16.71 -26.78
CA SER A 421 19.48 -17.69 -25.96
C SER A 421 20.17 -17.99 -24.64
N TYR A 422 21.49 -18.03 -24.62
CA TYR A 422 22.26 -18.26 -23.38
C TYR A 422 22.16 -17.06 -22.43
N VAL A 423 22.27 -15.84 -22.97
CA VAL A 423 22.10 -14.62 -22.16
C VAL A 423 20.70 -14.51 -21.57
N VAL A 424 19.66 -14.75 -22.38
CA VAL A 424 18.28 -14.76 -21.90
C VAL A 424 18.08 -15.85 -20.85
N GLY A 425 18.61 -17.06 -21.08
CA GLY A 425 18.56 -18.15 -20.11
C GLY A 425 19.21 -17.76 -18.78
N ALA A 426 20.40 -17.13 -18.83
CA ALA A 426 21.10 -16.66 -17.63
C ALA A 426 20.30 -15.55 -16.89
N LEU A 427 19.73 -14.58 -17.61
CA LEU A 427 18.92 -13.50 -17.00
C LEU A 427 17.64 -14.04 -16.35
N LEU A 428 16.96 -14.98 -16.98
CA LEU A 428 15.75 -15.61 -16.44
C LEU A 428 16.07 -16.51 -15.25
N LEU A 429 17.17 -17.26 -15.30
CA LEU A 429 17.64 -18.06 -14.17
C LEU A 429 18.02 -17.17 -12.98
N PHE A 430 18.74 -16.07 -13.25
CA PHE A 430 19.10 -15.11 -12.22
C PHE A 430 17.86 -14.45 -11.61
N HIS A 431 16.87 -14.07 -12.43
CA HIS A 431 15.59 -13.56 -11.97
C HIS A 431 14.89 -14.55 -11.01
N ALA A 432 14.78 -15.81 -11.41
CA ALA A 432 14.14 -16.83 -10.59
C ALA A 432 14.94 -17.13 -9.31
N ALA A 433 16.28 -17.21 -9.39
CA ALA A 433 17.14 -17.46 -8.23
C ALA A 433 17.11 -16.31 -7.23
N SER A 434 17.13 -15.07 -7.70
CA SER A 434 17.02 -13.86 -6.87
C SER A 434 15.69 -13.81 -6.11
N SER A 435 14.59 -14.18 -6.77
CA SER A 435 13.27 -14.28 -6.13
C SER A 435 13.22 -15.42 -5.12
N ALA A 436 13.67 -16.63 -5.51
CA ALA A 436 13.66 -17.81 -4.64
C ALA A 436 14.54 -17.64 -3.40
N HIS A 437 15.60 -16.83 -3.47
CA HIS A 437 16.48 -16.56 -2.33
C HIS A 437 15.76 -15.87 -1.16
N VAL A 438 14.73 -15.07 -1.42
CA VAL A 438 13.99 -14.32 -0.38
C VAL A 438 12.73 -15.07 0.10
N PHE A 439 12.40 -16.21 -0.51
CA PHE A 439 11.27 -17.04 -0.09
C PHE A 439 11.39 -17.42 1.40
N PRO A 440 10.31 -17.33 2.21
CA PRO A 440 8.97 -16.86 1.89
C PRO A 440 8.75 -15.35 2.12
N ASN A 441 9.81 -14.55 2.36
CA ASN A 441 9.75 -13.18 2.86
C ASN A 441 9.81 -12.13 1.73
N TYR A 442 8.97 -12.26 0.70
CA TYR A 442 9.01 -11.42 -0.50
C TYR A 442 8.85 -9.91 -0.25
N LEU A 443 8.15 -9.54 0.84
CA LEU A 443 7.94 -8.13 1.17
C LEU A 443 9.27 -7.42 1.45
N THR A 444 10.26 -8.13 1.99
CA THR A 444 11.59 -7.57 2.29
C THR A 444 12.56 -7.66 1.12
N TYR A 445 12.10 -8.03 -0.08
CA TYR A 445 12.97 -8.11 -1.24
C TYR A 445 13.63 -6.77 -1.58
N ALA A 446 14.93 -6.77 -1.77
CA ALA A 446 15.70 -5.79 -2.53
C ALA A 446 16.69 -6.56 -3.41
N ASN A 447 17.03 -6.04 -4.58
CA ASN A 447 17.96 -6.73 -5.44
C ASN A 447 19.42 -6.58 -4.99
N GLU A 448 20.28 -7.40 -5.56
CA GLU A 448 21.68 -7.57 -5.15
C GLU A 448 22.51 -6.30 -5.33
N ALA A 449 22.16 -5.43 -6.27
CA ALA A 449 22.85 -4.15 -6.48
C ALA A 449 22.65 -3.19 -5.30
N TRP A 450 21.61 -3.38 -4.50
CA TRP A 450 21.28 -2.60 -3.32
C TRP A 450 21.58 -3.32 -2.00
N GLY A 451 22.32 -4.43 -2.05
CA GLY A 451 22.73 -5.19 -0.87
C GLY A 451 21.79 -6.33 -0.47
N GLY A 452 20.75 -6.59 -1.27
CA GLY A 452 19.82 -7.71 -1.06
C GLY A 452 18.81 -7.50 0.05
N PRO A 453 18.01 -8.53 0.40
CA PRO A 453 16.88 -8.45 1.33
C PRO A 453 17.24 -7.97 2.74
N THR A 454 18.43 -8.32 3.22
CA THR A 454 18.92 -7.94 4.56
C THR A 454 19.25 -6.44 4.69
N ASN A 455 19.24 -5.70 3.58
CA ASN A 455 19.52 -4.26 3.56
C ASN A 455 18.27 -3.40 3.29
N THR A 456 17.12 -4.03 3.03
CA THR A 456 15.88 -3.33 2.62
C THR A 456 15.44 -2.27 3.63
N TYR A 457 15.51 -2.56 4.93
CA TYR A 457 15.12 -1.63 6.00
C TYR A 457 15.94 -0.32 6.04
N ARG A 458 17.12 -0.28 5.40
CA ARG A 458 17.93 0.94 5.24
C ARG A 458 17.60 1.73 3.99
N LEU A 459 16.77 1.17 3.11
CA LEU A 459 16.48 1.74 1.80
C LEU A 459 15.03 2.22 1.69
N LEU A 460 14.12 1.44 2.26
CA LEU A 460 12.67 1.57 2.12
C LEU A 460 11.98 1.06 3.39
N THR A 461 10.83 1.63 3.69
CA THR A 461 10.02 1.33 4.87
C THR A 461 8.62 0.82 4.52
N ASP A 462 7.76 0.64 5.53
CA ASP A 462 6.35 0.26 5.40
C ASP A 462 6.19 -1.03 4.59
N SER A 463 5.25 -1.08 3.69
CA SER A 463 4.92 -2.22 2.84
C SER A 463 6.01 -2.62 1.82
N ASN A 464 7.24 -2.10 1.97
CA ASN A 464 8.43 -2.57 1.23
C ASN A 464 9.38 -3.41 2.08
N ALA A 465 9.29 -3.34 3.41
CA ALA A 465 10.23 -3.97 4.34
C ALA A 465 9.51 -4.79 5.41
N ASP A 466 9.20 -4.18 6.56
CA ASP A 466 8.38 -4.81 7.60
C ASP A 466 7.05 -4.08 7.73
N TRP A 467 5.99 -4.80 7.44
CA TRP A 467 4.61 -4.31 7.51
C TRP A 467 3.79 -5.11 8.53
N GLY A 468 4.42 -5.52 9.63
CA GLY A 468 3.80 -6.29 10.71
C GLY A 468 3.63 -7.78 10.43
N GLN A 469 4.06 -8.30 9.27
CA GLN A 469 3.93 -9.70 8.88
C GLN A 469 4.85 -10.66 9.66
N GLY A 470 5.81 -10.15 10.44
CA GLY A 470 6.89 -10.91 11.05
C GLY A 470 6.60 -11.48 12.44
N LEU A 471 5.41 -11.33 13.05
CA LEU A 471 5.17 -11.71 14.46
C LEU A 471 5.34 -13.21 14.71
N ARG A 472 4.94 -14.08 13.78
CA ARG A 472 5.14 -15.52 13.90
C ARG A 472 6.63 -15.89 13.84
N ALA A 473 7.36 -15.26 12.91
CA ALA A 473 8.80 -15.46 12.78
C ALA A 473 9.54 -14.96 14.04
N ALA A 474 9.11 -13.81 14.61
CA ALA A 474 9.65 -13.32 15.87
C ALA A 474 9.42 -14.31 17.00
N LYS A 475 8.22 -14.90 17.14
CA LYS A 475 7.93 -15.92 18.14
C LYS A 475 8.80 -17.16 17.96
N SER A 476 8.91 -17.69 16.74
CA SER A 476 9.76 -18.85 16.46
C SER A 476 11.22 -18.59 16.84
N TYR A 477 11.76 -17.43 16.43
CA TYR A 477 13.10 -17.01 16.78
C TYR A 477 13.34 -16.97 18.30
N LEU A 478 12.41 -16.36 19.05
CA LEU A 478 12.50 -16.27 20.51
C LEU A 478 12.46 -17.64 21.20
N ASP A 479 11.64 -18.56 20.69
CA ASP A 479 11.55 -19.93 21.20
C ASP A 479 12.84 -20.72 20.92
N GLU A 480 13.37 -20.64 19.69
CA GLU A 480 14.60 -21.31 19.27
C GLU A 480 15.81 -20.87 20.09
N HIS A 481 15.84 -19.58 20.49
CA HIS A 481 16.94 -19.02 21.31
C HIS A 481 16.64 -19.04 22.82
N GLY A 482 15.47 -19.56 23.23
CA GLY A 482 15.08 -19.64 24.64
C GLY A 482 14.87 -18.28 25.31
N ILE A 483 14.56 -17.24 24.55
CA ILE A 483 14.37 -15.86 25.02
C ILE A 483 12.96 -15.72 25.58
N LYS A 484 12.84 -15.45 26.87
CA LYS A 484 11.58 -15.32 27.63
C LYS A 484 11.28 -13.90 28.11
N ASP A 485 12.27 -13.02 28.10
CA ASP A 485 12.17 -11.60 28.45
C ASP A 485 12.89 -10.77 27.37
N CYS A 486 12.20 -9.83 26.79
CA CYS A 486 12.68 -9.01 25.68
C CYS A 486 11.89 -7.71 25.59
N TRP A 487 12.37 -6.79 24.77
CA TRP A 487 11.68 -5.56 24.38
C TRP A 487 11.34 -5.63 22.90
N PHE A 488 10.18 -5.11 22.48
CA PHE A 488 9.80 -5.13 21.06
C PHE A 488 9.10 -3.83 20.65
N ALA A 489 9.71 -3.12 19.72
CA ALA A 489 9.07 -2.10 18.90
C ALA A 489 8.59 -2.77 17.62
N HIS A 490 7.33 -3.18 17.56
CA HIS A 490 6.79 -3.77 16.35
C HIS A 490 6.04 -2.72 15.51
N TYR A 491 5.97 -2.92 14.22
CA TYR A 491 5.20 -2.07 13.31
C TYR A 491 3.80 -2.64 13.10
N GLY A 492 2.79 -1.79 13.23
CA GLY A 492 1.40 -2.18 12.98
C GLY A 492 0.53 -2.17 14.23
N TRP A 493 0.17 -0.98 14.68
CA TRP A 493 -0.61 -0.68 15.88
C TRP A 493 -1.92 -1.47 16.07
N ASN A 494 -2.46 -2.06 15.00
CA ASN A 494 -3.66 -2.93 15.02
C ASN A 494 -3.33 -4.41 14.86
N THR A 495 -2.04 -4.78 14.85
CA THR A 495 -1.59 -6.17 14.95
C THR A 495 -1.42 -6.56 16.43
N ASN A 496 -1.36 -7.83 16.75
CA ASN A 496 -1.41 -8.29 18.14
C ASN A 496 -0.28 -9.28 18.48
N PRO A 497 0.88 -8.81 18.97
CA PRO A 497 1.96 -9.69 19.43
C PRO A 497 1.53 -10.68 20.51
N ALA A 498 0.60 -10.29 21.39
CA ALA A 498 0.12 -11.16 22.48
C ALA A 498 -0.69 -12.35 21.94
N TYR A 499 -1.41 -12.21 20.85
CA TYR A 499 -2.10 -13.32 20.18
C TYR A 499 -1.13 -14.42 19.75
N TYR A 500 0.06 -14.02 19.27
CA TYR A 500 1.14 -14.94 18.88
C TYR A 500 2.04 -15.36 20.06
N ASN A 501 1.69 -15.03 21.30
CA ASN A 501 2.47 -15.32 22.49
C ASN A 501 3.91 -14.81 22.44
N VAL A 502 4.14 -13.65 21.82
CA VAL A 502 5.43 -12.97 21.84
C VAL A 502 5.67 -12.43 23.26
N PRO A 503 6.72 -12.89 23.99
CA PRO A 503 6.88 -12.59 25.41
C PRO A 503 7.49 -11.22 25.69
N CYS A 504 7.73 -10.42 24.65
CA CYS A 504 8.41 -9.14 24.78
C CYS A 504 7.54 -8.04 25.41
N LYS A 505 8.16 -7.20 26.22
CA LYS A 505 7.57 -5.94 26.69
C LYS A 505 7.47 -4.98 25.48
N PRO A 506 6.32 -4.32 25.27
CA PRO A 506 6.16 -3.41 24.15
C PRO A 506 7.00 -2.14 24.36
N LEU A 507 7.58 -1.64 23.28
CA LEU A 507 8.16 -0.31 23.17
C LEU A 507 7.18 0.62 22.42
N PRO A 508 7.28 1.95 22.58
CA PRO A 508 6.45 2.91 21.84
C PRO A 508 6.49 2.73 20.33
N GLU A 509 5.32 2.73 19.71
CA GLU A 509 5.15 2.64 18.26
C GLU A 509 4.74 4.02 17.71
N ALA A 510 5.31 4.41 16.57
CA ALA A 510 5.08 5.72 15.97
C ALA A 510 3.61 5.97 15.63
N ILE A 511 2.95 5.02 14.96
CA ILE A 511 1.55 5.16 14.55
C ILE A 511 0.62 5.18 15.76
N ALA A 512 0.82 4.31 16.75
CA ALA A 512 0.04 4.32 17.99
C ALA A 512 0.18 5.66 18.74
N HIS A 513 1.40 6.19 18.76
CA HIS A 513 1.69 7.51 19.35
C HIS A 513 0.97 8.65 18.61
N MET A 514 1.02 8.67 17.29
CA MET A 514 0.38 9.68 16.45
C MET A 514 -1.14 9.74 16.66
N PHE A 515 -1.79 8.59 16.81
CA PHE A 515 -3.23 8.52 17.11
C PHE A 515 -3.58 8.69 18.61
N GLY A 516 -2.60 9.00 19.46
CA GLY A 516 -2.83 9.23 20.89
C GLY A 516 -3.10 7.96 21.68
N GLY A 517 -2.63 6.81 21.19
CA GLY A 517 -2.69 5.52 21.86
C GLY A 517 -1.93 5.55 23.20
N ALA A 518 -2.29 4.62 24.11
CA ALA A 518 -1.57 4.44 25.35
C ALA A 518 -0.16 3.90 25.06
N LEU A 519 0.86 4.60 25.53
CA LEU A 519 2.24 4.12 25.45
C LEU A 519 2.58 3.29 26.69
N PRO A 520 3.24 2.15 26.53
CA PRO A 520 3.70 1.33 27.65
C PRO A 520 4.77 2.06 28.46
N PRO A 521 4.90 1.80 29.77
CA PRO A 521 5.99 2.35 30.57
C PRO A 521 7.33 1.76 30.13
N VAL A 522 8.31 2.61 29.90
CA VAL A 522 9.67 2.24 29.49
C VAL A 522 10.68 2.90 30.43
N PRO A 523 11.61 2.17 31.03
CA PRO A 523 12.69 2.77 31.82
C PRO A 523 13.68 3.50 30.91
N ALA A 524 14.42 4.49 31.46
CA ALA A 524 15.40 5.24 30.69
C ALA A 524 16.60 4.39 30.17
N ARG A 525 16.77 3.20 30.76
CA ARG A 525 17.74 2.19 30.30
C ARG A 525 17.03 0.84 30.24
N ILE A 526 17.18 0.16 29.12
CA ILE A 526 16.69 -1.20 28.85
C ILE A 526 17.88 -2.15 28.71
N GLU A 527 17.68 -3.41 29.06
CA GLU A 527 18.70 -4.45 28.91
C GLU A 527 18.11 -5.75 28.40
N GLY A 528 18.99 -6.60 27.90
CA GLY A 528 18.63 -7.91 27.34
C GLY A 528 18.45 -7.88 25.83
N THR A 529 17.48 -8.64 25.33
CA THR A 529 17.14 -8.70 23.90
C THR A 529 16.15 -7.61 23.54
N VAL A 530 16.46 -6.87 22.49
CA VAL A 530 15.61 -5.81 21.93
C VAL A 530 15.33 -6.14 20.48
N LEU A 531 14.05 -6.28 20.15
CA LEU A 531 13.55 -6.45 18.77
C LEU A 531 13.00 -5.10 18.29
N ILE A 532 13.37 -4.71 17.09
CA ILE A 532 12.86 -3.46 16.48
C ILE A 532 12.48 -3.75 15.02
N SER A 533 11.24 -3.50 14.67
CA SER A 533 10.82 -3.46 13.27
C SER A 533 11.67 -2.47 12.47
N GLY A 534 12.09 -2.84 11.27
CA GLY A 534 12.81 -1.94 10.39
C GLY A 534 12.03 -0.65 10.12
N SER A 535 10.71 -0.75 10.00
CA SER A 535 9.79 0.37 9.77
C SER A 535 9.51 1.22 11.03
N GLU A 536 9.95 0.80 12.23
CA GLU A 536 9.99 1.65 13.43
C GLU A 536 11.37 2.29 13.61
N ALA A 537 12.43 1.57 13.19
CA ALA A 537 13.80 2.04 13.35
C ALA A 537 14.12 3.23 12.44
N ASP A 538 13.54 3.27 11.23
CA ASP A 538 13.85 4.27 10.21
C ASP A 538 13.41 5.70 10.56
N GLY A 539 12.45 5.87 11.44
CA GLY A 539 12.00 7.19 11.90
C GLY A 539 10.94 7.85 11.02
N ASP A 540 10.39 7.17 10.02
CA ASP A 540 9.46 7.73 9.03
C ASP A 540 8.31 8.55 9.66
N TYR A 541 7.69 8.03 10.72
CA TYR A 541 6.63 8.74 11.47
C TYR A 541 7.14 9.47 12.73
N TRP A 542 8.39 9.25 13.15
CA TRP A 542 9.01 9.97 14.27
C TRP A 542 9.68 11.27 13.83
N GLY A 543 10.30 11.27 12.68
CA GLY A 543 11.22 12.28 12.17
C GLY A 543 12.69 11.91 12.43
N PRO A 544 13.64 12.59 11.77
CA PRO A 544 15.05 12.26 11.82
C PRO A 544 15.73 12.68 13.12
N GLY A 545 16.88 12.08 13.41
CA GLY A 545 17.81 12.47 14.47
C GLY A 545 17.20 12.44 15.85
N ASP A 546 17.30 13.53 16.60
CA ASP A 546 16.75 13.65 17.97
C ASP A 546 15.22 13.48 18.06
N LEU A 547 14.51 13.41 16.96
CA LEU A 547 13.07 13.09 16.94
C LEU A 547 12.82 11.58 16.93
N ASN A 548 13.74 10.80 16.36
CA ASN A 548 13.62 9.35 16.28
C ASN A 548 14.10 8.68 17.57
N PRO A 549 13.21 8.09 18.37
CA PRO A 549 13.63 7.41 19.60
C PRO A 549 14.45 6.14 19.34
N TYR A 550 14.47 5.66 18.10
CA TYR A 550 15.20 4.46 17.64
C TYR A 550 16.45 4.78 16.83
N GLU A 551 16.82 6.05 16.64
CA GLU A 551 17.94 6.51 15.82
C GLU A 551 19.25 5.75 16.07
N GLN A 552 19.58 5.51 17.36
CA GLN A 552 20.78 4.76 17.73
C GLN A 552 20.85 3.33 17.17
N PHE A 553 19.68 2.69 16.93
CA PHE A 553 19.58 1.33 16.41
C PHE A 553 19.68 1.32 14.88
N LEU A 554 19.23 2.35 14.19
CA LEU A 554 19.35 2.48 12.73
C LEU A 554 20.82 2.53 12.28
N HIS A 555 21.66 3.20 13.06
CA HIS A 555 23.08 3.36 12.76
C HIS A 555 23.95 2.19 13.27
N ARG A 556 23.38 1.28 14.03
CA ARG A 556 24.06 0.10 14.57
C ARG A 556 23.80 -1.11 13.66
N ARG A 557 24.82 -1.96 13.50
CA ARG A 557 24.60 -3.24 12.87
C ARG A 557 23.80 -4.14 13.84
N PRO A 558 22.67 -4.70 13.45
CA PRO A 558 21.95 -5.65 14.29
C PRO A 558 22.79 -6.92 14.49
N ASP A 559 22.62 -7.56 15.64
CA ASP A 559 23.27 -8.84 15.96
C ASP A 559 22.65 -9.97 15.12
N ASP A 560 21.33 -9.87 14.80
CA ASP A 560 20.63 -10.78 13.92
C ASP A 560 19.44 -10.11 13.24
N LEU A 561 18.81 -10.79 12.26
CA LEU A 561 17.66 -10.33 11.50
C LEU A 561 16.59 -11.42 11.41
N ILE A 562 15.38 -11.14 11.88
CA ILE A 562 14.24 -12.03 11.75
C ILE A 562 13.47 -11.67 10.48
N ALA A 563 13.25 -12.65 9.60
CA ALA A 563 12.53 -12.50 8.33
C ALA A 563 12.99 -11.30 7.47
N ASN A 564 14.25 -10.89 7.60
CA ASN A 564 14.89 -9.73 6.96
C ASN A 564 14.26 -8.37 7.31
N GLY A 565 13.29 -8.30 8.22
CA GLY A 565 12.54 -7.06 8.53
C GLY A 565 12.61 -6.63 9.99
N ILE A 566 12.84 -7.55 10.95
CA ILE A 566 12.93 -7.24 12.37
C ILE A 566 14.38 -7.33 12.81
N LEU A 567 14.90 -6.24 13.35
CA LEU A 567 16.28 -6.10 13.83
C LEU A 567 16.38 -6.66 15.25
N VAL A 568 17.42 -7.44 15.53
CA VAL A 568 17.70 -8.01 16.86
C VAL A 568 18.95 -7.37 17.42
N PHE A 569 18.87 -6.93 18.68
CA PHE A 569 20.01 -6.39 19.41
C PHE A 569 20.09 -7.01 20.79
N HIS A 570 21.32 -7.24 21.28
CA HIS A 570 21.59 -7.73 22.62
C HIS A 570 22.47 -6.73 23.36
N GLY A 571 22.13 -6.43 24.64
CA GLY A 571 22.96 -5.55 25.44
C GLY A 571 22.20 -4.65 26.39
N GLN A 572 22.83 -3.51 26.71
CA GLN A 572 22.23 -2.43 27.49
C GLN A 572 22.15 -1.19 26.62
N PHE A 573 20.99 -0.51 26.65
CA PHE A 573 20.71 0.63 25.81
C PHE A 573 20.08 1.74 26.65
N ASP A 574 20.68 2.94 26.60
CA ASP A 574 20.07 4.15 27.13
C ASP A 574 19.03 4.67 26.13
N VAL A 575 17.78 4.78 26.59
CA VAL A 575 16.62 5.14 25.76
C VAL A 575 15.79 6.27 26.41
N PRO A 576 16.44 7.40 26.76
CA PRO A 576 15.77 8.46 27.51
C PRO A 576 14.58 9.06 26.76
N LEU A 577 14.66 9.17 25.43
CA LEU A 577 13.54 9.69 24.61
C LEU A 577 12.35 8.71 24.59
N LEU A 578 12.58 7.40 24.47
CA LEU A 578 11.49 6.40 24.58
C LEU A 578 10.79 6.49 25.95
N SER A 579 11.59 6.59 27.02
CA SER A 579 11.07 6.77 28.37
C SER A 579 10.27 8.08 28.49
N ALA A 580 10.78 9.19 27.96
CA ALA A 580 10.10 10.48 27.99
C ALA A 580 8.75 10.45 27.25
N LEU A 581 8.69 9.80 26.07
CA LEU A 581 7.46 9.61 25.31
C LEU A 581 6.45 8.76 26.09
N ALA A 582 6.89 7.69 26.74
CA ALA A 582 6.05 6.86 27.58
C ALA A 582 5.47 7.67 28.78
N HIS A 583 6.29 8.43 29.47
CA HIS A 583 5.85 9.32 30.56
C HIS A 583 4.91 10.42 30.05
N SER A 584 5.14 11.00 28.88
CA SER A 584 4.23 11.96 28.23
C SER A 584 2.87 11.33 27.93
N GLY A 585 2.84 10.08 27.48
CA GLY A 585 1.61 9.31 27.25
C GLY A 585 0.85 9.06 28.55
N GLN A 586 1.54 8.64 29.62
CA GLN A 586 0.93 8.45 30.94
C GLN A 586 0.42 9.77 31.54
N ALA A 587 1.15 10.86 31.35
CA ALA A 587 0.72 12.19 31.76
C ALA A 587 -0.61 12.58 31.12
N ARG A 588 -0.76 12.37 29.82
CA ARG A 588 -2.03 12.58 29.10
C ARG A 588 -3.16 11.68 29.62
N GLN A 589 -2.87 10.41 29.90
CA GLN A 589 -3.85 9.48 30.44
C GLN A 589 -4.35 9.92 31.84
N PHE A 590 -3.41 10.27 32.75
CA PHE A 590 -3.79 10.78 34.07
C PHE A 590 -4.54 12.11 34.02
N ALA A 591 -4.20 12.98 33.08
CA ALA A 591 -4.94 14.22 32.82
C ALA A 591 -6.37 13.96 32.37
N GLY A 592 -6.57 12.99 31.46
CA GLY A 592 -7.91 12.55 31.02
C GLY A 592 -8.75 11.98 32.17
N LEU A 593 -8.11 11.37 33.18
CA LEU A 593 -8.75 10.89 34.40
C LEU A 593 -8.84 11.98 35.49
N GLN A 594 -8.50 13.24 35.20
CA GLN A 594 -8.45 14.37 36.12
C GLN A 594 -7.53 14.16 37.36
N LYS A 595 -6.56 13.27 37.24
CA LYS A 595 -5.56 12.98 38.29
C LYS A 595 -4.35 13.92 38.12
N TRP A 596 -4.59 15.23 38.26
CA TRP A 596 -3.65 16.30 37.90
C TRP A 596 -2.26 16.19 38.52
N ASN A 597 -2.16 15.85 39.83
CA ASN A 597 -0.85 15.72 40.52
C ASN A 597 -0.02 14.58 39.90
N ARG A 598 -0.65 13.45 39.57
CA ARG A 598 0.05 12.34 38.89
C ARG A 598 0.44 12.74 37.48
N ALA A 599 -0.48 13.39 36.73
CA ALA A 599 -0.19 13.89 35.38
C ALA A 599 1.02 14.85 35.39
N LEU A 600 1.09 15.76 36.38
CA LEU A 600 2.19 16.70 36.50
C LEU A 600 3.52 15.99 36.82
N THR A 601 3.50 14.98 37.71
CA THR A 601 4.69 14.20 38.03
C THR A 601 5.24 13.49 36.78
N GLU A 602 4.38 12.81 36.02
CA GLU A 602 4.78 12.12 34.78
C GLU A 602 5.33 13.08 33.74
N ALA A 603 4.66 14.22 33.53
CA ALA A 603 5.12 15.23 32.57
C ALA A 603 6.47 15.85 32.99
N HIS A 604 6.71 16.02 34.31
CA HIS A 604 7.99 16.51 34.80
C HIS A 604 9.14 15.49 34.59
N ILE A 605 8.86 14.21 34.80
CA ILE A 605 9.81 13.14 34.49
C ILE A 605 10.12 13.16 32.95
N ALA A 606 9.10 13.26 32.12
CA ALA A 606 9.29 13.34 30.66
C ALA A 606 10.23 14.49 30.26
N LEU A 607 10.03 15.68 30.81
CA LEU A 607 10.90 16.84 30.58
C LEU A 607 12.33 16.62 31.08
N SER A 608 12.50 15.98 32.24
CA SER A 608 13.84 15.71 32.77
C SER A 608 14.63 14.73 31.91
N LEU A 609 13.95 13.76 31.29
CA LEU A 609 14.55 12.76 30.43
C LEU A 609 14.84 13.28 29.01
N ALA A 610 13.98 14.17 28.50
CA ALA A 610 14.10 14.74 27.16
C ALA A 610 13.83 16.25 27.18
N PRO A 611 14.75 17.08 27.70
CA PRO A 611 14.54 18.52 27.85
C PRO A 611 14.43 19.27 26.52
N ARG A 612 14.84 18.65 25.41
CA ARG A 612 14.69 19.21 24.04
C ARG A 612 13.48 18.67 23.30
N SER A 613 12.58 17.92 23.95
CA SER A 613 11.37 17.42 23.31
C SER A 613 10.27 18.49 23.32
N ALA A 614 9.94 19.01 22.14
CA ALA A 614 8.83 19.96 21.98
C ALA A 614 7.51 19.36 22.50
N GLU A 615 7.31 18.06 22.31
CA GLU A 615 6.14 17.34 22.80
C GLU A 615 6.08 17.28 24.34
N ALA A 616 7.20 16.97 25.00
CA ALA A 616 7.24 16.94 26.47
C ALA A 616 6.88 18.30 27.04
N HIS A 617 7.40 19.40 26.48
CA HIS A 617 7.02 20.76 26.85
C HIS A 617 5.53 21.06 26.60
N ALA A 618 4.99 20.64 25.44
CA ALA A 618 3.58 20.86 25.13
C ALA A 618 2.65 20.08 26.09
N VAL A 619 2.98 18.85 26.42
CA VAL A 619 2.23 18.04 27.40
C VAL A 619 2.27 18.67 28.79
N PHE A 620 3.44 19.10 29.24
CA PHE A 620 3.64 19.76 30.51
C PHE A 620 2.82 21.08 30.58
N GLY A 621 2.89 21.89 29.52
CA GLY A 621 2.10 23.13 29.41
C GLY A 621 0.59 22.91 29.46
N ASN A 622 0.08 21.87 28.77
CA ASN A 622 -1.34 21.52 28.81
C ASN A 622 -1.82 21.12 30.22
N ILE A 623 -0.98 20.39 30.97
CA ILE A 623 -1.30 19.99 32.34
C ILE A 623 -1.29 21.21 33.28
N LEU A 624 -0.27 22.06 33.17
CA LEU A 624 -0.18 23.30 33.95
C LEU A 624 -1.39 24.21 33.70
N LEU A 625 -1.80 24.35 32.43
CA LEU A 625 -2.98 25.13 32.05
C LEU A 625 -4.26 24.58 32.66
N ALA A 626 -4.46 23.26 32.61
CA ALA A 626 -5.60 22.59 33.23
C ALA A 626 -5.66 22.74 34.76
N MET A 627 -4.49 22.90 35.40
CA MET A 627 -4.37 23.19 36.82
C MET A 627 -4.49 24.68 37.16
N GLY A 628 -4.77 25.56 36.20
CA GLY A 628 -4.89 27.00 36.38
C GLY A 628 -3.56 27.79 36.45
N ARG A 629 -2.41 27.11 36.21
CA ARG A 629 -1.07 27.71 36.23
C ARG A 629 -0.73 28.31 34.87
N THR A 630 -1.47 29.35 34.49
CA THR A 630 -1.46 29.89 33.12
C THR A 630 -0.08 30.47 32.70
N GLU A 631 0.63 31.17 33.58
CA GLU A 631 1.95 31.71 33.26
C GLU A 631 3.02 30.64 33.07
N ASP A 632 3.04 29.61 33.92
CA ASP A 632 3.96 28.49 33.77
C ASP A 632 3.66 27.71 32.48
N ALA A 633 2.36 27.53 32.16
CA ALA A 633 1.93 26.92 30.92
C ALA A 633 2.39 27.73 29.70
N ARG A 634 2.30 29.06 29.75
CA ARG A 634 2.75 29.96 28.67
C ARG A 634 4.24 29.78 28.40
N LEU A 635 5.07 29.73 29.44
CA LEU A 635 6.53 29.50 29.28
C LEU A 635 6.79 28.14 28.62
N SER A 636 6.13 27.09 29.09
CA SER A 636 6.29 25.76 28.55
C SER A 636 5.85 25.65 27.09
N PHE A 637 4.78 26.34 26.69
CA PHE A 637 4.37 26.43 25.28
C PHE A 637 5.34 27.26 24.42
N GLN A 638 5.96 28.30 24.98
CA GLN A 638 7.03 29.04 24.27
C GLN A 638 8.23 28.14 23.97
N ASP A 639 8.66 27.34 24.96
CA ASP A 639 9.74 26.37 24.75
C ASP A 639 9.37 25.33 23.71
N ALA A 640 8.16 24.75 23.79
CA ALA A 640 7.66 23.79 22.82
C ALA A 640 7.67 24.36 21.37
N LEU A 641 7.16 25.58 21.21
CA LEU A 641 7.10 26.26 19.90
C LEU A 641 8.50 26.61 19.40
N SER A 642 9.39 27.08 20.26
CA SER A 642 10.78 27.37 19.89
C SER A 642 11.51 26.12 19.40
N LEU A 643 11.40 25.00 20.12
CA LEU A 643 11.97 23.72 19.74
C LEU A 643 11.37 23.21 18.43
N ALA A 644 10.04 23.30 18.28
CA ALA A 644 9.37 22.89 17.05
C ALA A 644 9.76 23.70 15.82
N GLN A 645 10.22 24.95 16.00
CA GLN A 645 10.70 25.80 14.90
C GLN A 645 12.19 25.59 14.58
N THR A 646 12.98 25.20 15.57
CA THR A 646 14.45 25.05 15.42
C THR A 646 14.86 23.64 15.07
N ASP A 647 14.23 22.65 15.65
CA ASP A 647 14.60 21.24 15.51
C ASP A 647 13.66 20.54 14.50
N HIS A 648 14.11 20.39 13.25
CA HIS A 648 13.38 19.74 12.16
C HIS A 648 11.92 20.23 12.00
N PRO A 649 11.68 21.52 11.74
CA PRO A 649 10.34 22.11 11.77
C PRO A 649 9.32 21.47 10.82
N GLN A 650 9.78 20.90 9.70
CA GLN A 650 8.94 20.20 8.74
C GLN A 650 8.27 18.94 9.34
N PHE A 651 9.01 18.20 10.17
CA PHE A 651 8.49 17.03 10.88
C PHE A 651 7.69 17.39 12.11
N GLN A 652 8.04 18.46 12.80
CA GLN A 652 7.29 18.95 13.96
C GLN A 652 5.88 19.45 13.57
N MET A 653 5.71 19.94 12.35
CA MET A 653 4.37 20.31 11.82
C MET A 653 3.44 19.10 11.66
N ILE A 654 3.98 17.91 11.43
CA ILE A 654 3.21 16.66 11.35
C ILE A 654 2.75 16.23 12.74
N ARG A 655 3.54 16.55 13.78
CA ARG A 655 3.20 16.26 15.16
C ARG A 655 2.20 17.28 15.70
N VAL A 656 1.01 16.81 16.05
CA VAL A 656 -0.02 17.64 16.67
C VAL A 656 0.38 17.89 18.12
N LEU A 657 1.10 18.98 18.40
CA LEU A 657 1.51 19.35 19.76
C LEU A 657 0.34 19.74 20.68
N LYS A 658 -0.88 19.88 20.11
CA LYS A 658 -2.13 20.21 20.84
C LYS A 658 -1.99 21.46 21.74
N ILE A 659 -1.25 22.47 21.28
CA ILE A 659 -1.11 23.76 21.96
C ILE A 659 -2.40 24.56 21.74
N PRO A 660 -3.05 25.09 22.78
CA PRO A 660 -4.27 25.89 22.62
C PRO A 660 -4.05 27.12 21.73
N PRO A 661 -5.01 27.49 20.86
CA PRO A 661 -4.86 28.59 19.89
C PRO A 661 -4.48 29.95 20.53
N ILE A 662 -4.90 30.22 21.78
CA ILE A 662 -4.54 31.45 22.52
C ILE A 662 -3.02 31.60 22.73
N PHE A 663 -2.27 30.51 22.69
CA PHE A 663 -0.82 30.49 22.84
C PHE A 663 -0.06 30.32 21.52
N SER A 664 -0.73 29.97 20.42
CA SER A 664 -0.09 29.79 19.12
C SER A 664 0.46 31.10 18.53
N SER A 665 -0.09 32.25 18.93
CA SER A 665 0.40 33.59 18.54
C SER A 665 1.77 33.96 19.17
N LEU A 666 2.24 33.20 20.15
CA LEU A 666 3.55 33.41 20.78
C LEU A 666 4.74 33.13 19.83
N SER A 667 4.49 32.45 18.72
CA SER A 667 5.54 32.11 17.73
C SER A 667 5.88 33.20 16.74
N GLY A 668 5.15 34.33 16.72
CA GLY A 668 5.40 35.46 15.78
C GLY A 668 5.14 35.12 14.30
N LYS A 669 4.76 33.89 13.95
CA LYS A 669 4.32 33.44 12.62
C LYS A 669 3.14 32.48 12.80
N GLU A 670 2.04 32.76 12.14
CA GLU A 670 0.90 31.85 12.07
C GLU A 670 1.35 30.52 11.45
N MET A 671 1.44 29.48 12.28
CA MET A 671 1.43 28.11 11.77
C MET A 671 -0.04 27.77 11.43
N ARG A 672 -0.39 27.99 10.16
CA ARG A 672 -1.65 27.54 9.55
C ARG A 672 -1.48 26.20 8.91
#